data_b15c345e9be9ca8aa133453d0c36206d
#
_entry.id   b15c345e9be9ca8aa133453d0c36206d
#
_cell.length_a   1.000
_cell.length_b   1.000
_cell.length_c   1.000
_cell.angle_alpha   90.00
_cell.angle_beta   90.00
_cell.angle_gamma   90.00
#
_symmetry.space_group_name_H-M   'P 1'
#
loop_
_entity.id
_entity.type
_entity.pdbx_description
1 polymer ?
#
loop_
_entity_poly.entity_id
_entity_poly.type
_entity_poly.pdbx_seq_one_letter_code
_entity_poly.pdbx_strand_id
1 'polypeptide(L)'
;MTYNQESFLGGLSSRFDRLRPDANSYPLLINGRVRDNRVEPIKKLVQDTQLPAGTYQNITAVGSILVAFVSGTAYYRDTATTNGWRSVLGLDLDLTADVDTVPIPASTINYKRSGPLDSVSFNNSPAARSPEAILATDGIKQPCILYPVAGGSIAARVTQTYAQWTETPDGTLREYVPIGRYPVYAGRKLYMAIKSSSGYLNRIAQSVSGRPLDFVVAITNDTGNKDGDALTTATSAGFDELTGLYATNFNDGSFLACTARNTTGLTPDFSSGSFFGEPYFINTPLFKVGALNNHSAADLNGDTAFIAQTGILSFNATQQNKIESNNDPISSQVYKLLAPNQTFGAAVNFNDYAMFSVNTVFGPAVIVYDTTITNSAGPGRFVAIDMYSGVGQIKQFAKTTAATGERLWFITADNRLFEFGAASSRETCRFYIGDWNTSSGKVVQNFRRAQFVFSEVVEDTVVQVTSYVDQNLKERVGYPLVPAEQNDAPVLSVPFAMTTGPATAVVQYEPSTAAYGFGIGAMVEWNSSAKLVFATLEAAPNGSTPSQLSQNYTQGSLAATRPQQFAFVGDMEPGAVADLLVKLPANVTVIGLGDYFYGADHTAYYAAYADTLQVLKAQGRFITVAGNHDLDYDGGLVYNNFFGNGKRHYSVVVGNVEFFIYNTGWNTATVGTTAHPYEPDGFVTGSVQANELRAALAASTAKFKFVVLHEPPYTSVDNYTPGYSLLRLPFKAWGASAVFSGHAHLYERSIVDGLNYYVVGTGGHSPSNFGPTFVAGHQNGLQATAGYLLLTTDEYDATSKFIRADTGAAVDLFSFGR
;
A
#
# COMPACT_ATOMS: atom_id res chain seq x y z
N MET A 1 30.95 -24.37 -1.44
CA MET A 1 30.26 -24.12 -0.17
C MET A 1 28.76 -23.91 -0.49
N THR A 2 27.93 -24.36 0.41
CA THR A 2 26.49 -24.39 0.20
C THR A 2 25.81 -23.60 1.31
N TYR A 3 24.87 -22.74 0.95
CA TYR A 3 23.95 -22.10 1.87
C TYR A 3 22.60 -22.82 1.77
N ASN A 4 22.12 -23.34 2.88
CA ASN A 4 20.88 -24.10 2.94
C ASN A 4 19.83 -23.32 3.73
N GLN A 5 18.66 -23.15 3.15
CA GLN A 5 17.45 -22.70 3.82
C GLN A 5 16.60 -23.93 4.17
N GLU A 6 16.90 -24.53 5.31
CA GLU A 6 16.25 -25.78 5.80
C GLU A 6 15.04 -25.48 6.68
N SER A 7 14.94 -24.25 7.18
CA SER A 7 13.83 -23.81 7.98
C SER A 7 13.41 -22.38 7.61
N PHE A 8 12.12 -22.14 7.56
CA PHE A 8 11.52 -20.83 7.31
C PHE A 8 11.04 -20.15 8.60
N LEU A 9 11.30 -20.77 9.76
CA LEU A 9 10.82 -20.28 11.06
C LEU A 9 11.60 -19.04 11.57
N GLY A 10 12.72 -18.70 10.97
CA GLY A 10 13.43 -17.45 11.27
C GLY A 10 12.71 -16.19 10.80
N GLY A 11 11.76 -16.36 9.89
CA GLY A 11 10.93 -15.29 9.36
C GLY A 11 11.67 -14.33 8.44
N LEU A 12 10.97 -13.24 8.11
CA LEU A 12 11.45 -12.20 7.22
C LEU A 12 12.41 -11.26 7.98
N SER A 13 13.59 -11.03 7.44
CA SER A 13 14.58 -10.14 8.06
C SER A 13 15.27 -9.26 7.03
N SER A 14 15.18 -7.96 7.24
CA SER A 14 15.92 -6.95 6.49
C SER A 14 16.91 -6.16 7.37
N ARG A 15 17.02 -6.54 8.65
CA ARG A 15 17.77 -5.79 9.67
C ARG A 15 19.29 -5.93 9.48
N PHE A 16 19.74 -7.14 9.15
CA PHE A 16 21.15 -7.45 9.08
C PHE A 16 21.77 -7.20 7.71
N ASP A 17 23.08 -7.23 7.65
CA ASP A 17 23.80 -7.24 6.39
C ASP A 17 23.33 -8.45 5.58
N ARG A 18 22.87 -8.21 4.35
CA ARG A 18 22.35 -9.27 3.48
C ARG A 18 23.40 -10.34 3.13
N LEU A 19 24.68 -9.99 3.28
CA LEU A 19 25.78 -10.92 3.09
C LEU A 19 25.94 -11.92 4.25
N ARG A 20 25.20 -11.73 5.34
CA ARG A 20 25.20 -12.60 6.53
C ARG A 20 23.78 -12.77 7.04
N PRO A 21 22.92 -13.49 6.31
CA PRO A 21 21.58 -13.76 6.81
C PRO A 21 21.66 -14.56 8.12
N ASP A 22 20.77 -14.24 9.06
CA ASP A 22 20.57 -15.07 10.23
C ASP A 22 20.17 -16.49 9.82
N ALA A 23 20.60 -17.47 10.59
CA ALA A 23 20.17 -18.84 10.37
C ALA A 23 18.63 -18.91 10.37
N ASN A 24 18.07 -19.56 9.33
CA ASN A 24 16.63 -19.76 9.13
C ASN A 24 15.79 -18.51 8.81
N SER A 25 16.40 -17.31 8.76
CA SER A 25 15.71 -16.12 8.23
C SER A 25 15.91 -15.97 6.72
N TYR A 26 15.02 -15.23 6.07
CA TYR A 26 15.09 -14.95 4.63
C TYR A 26 14.81 -13.47 4.35
N PRO A 27 15.40 -12.91 3.30
CA PRO A 27 15.29 -11.48 3.00
C PRO A 27 13.92 -11.06 2.46
N LEU A 28 13.21 -11.95 1.74
CA LEU A 28 11.95 -11.61 1.10
C LEU A 28 11.06 -12.84 0.86
N LEU A 29 9.80 -12.71 1.24
CA LEU A 29 8.69 -13.58 0.84
C LEU A 29 7.49 -12.70 0.50
N ILE A 30 7.03 -12.79 -0.75
CA ILE A 30 5.85 -12.08 -1.23
C ILE A 30 4.75 -13.09 -1.56
N ASN A 31 3.52 -12.82 -1.13
CA ASN A 31 2.32 -13.61 -1.40
C ASN A 31 2.46 -15.08 -0.98
N GLY A 32 3.16 -15.33 0.11
CA GLY A 32 3.35 -16.66 0.66
C GLY A 32 2.99 -16.76 2.12
N ARG A 33 2.78 -17.98 2.59
CA ARG A 33 2.61 -18.32 4.02
C ARG A 33 3.56 -19.42 4.39
N VAL A 34 4.16 -19.28 5.57
CA VAL A 34 4.94 -20.35 6.18
C VAL A 34 4.01 -21.19 7.04
N ARG A 35 3.83 -22.46 6.68
CA ARG A 35 3.08 -23.43 7.48
C ARG A 35 3.83 -24.74 7.52
N ASP A 36 3.93 -25.33 8.68
CA ASP A 36 4.66 -26.60 8.87
C ASP A 36 6.07 -26.59 8.28
N ASN A 37 6.76 -25.44 8.44
CA ASN A 37 8.09 -25.21 7.87
C ASN A 37 8.15 -25.31 6.33
N ARG A 38 7.06 -24.98 5.64
CA ARG A 38 6.95 -24.94 4.18
C ARG A 38 6.37 -23.61 3.74
N VAL A 39 6.74 -23.17 2.55
CA VAL A 39 6.17 -21.95 1.95
C VAL A 39 5.12 -22.31 0.91
N GLU A 40 3.91 -21.80 1.07
CA GLU A 40 2.83 -21.96 0.11
C GLU A 40 2.29 -20.62 -0.36
N PRO A 41 1.90 -20.49 -1.66
CA PRO A 41 1.25 -19.28 -2.18
C PRO A 41 -0.11 -19.04 -1.55
N ILE A 42 -0.42 -17.78 -1.26
CA ILE A 42 -1.77 -17.40 -0.83
C ILE A 42 -2.77 -17.49 -1.98
N LYS A 43 -4.03 -17.70 -1.65
CA LYS A 43 -5.12 -17.63 -2.62
C LYS A 43 -5.40 -16.18 -3.02
N LYS A 44 -5.87 -15.98 -4.25
CA LYS A 44 -6.29 -14.67 -4.73
C LYS A 44 -7.50 -14.14 -3.98
N LEU A 45 -7.63 -12.83 -4.03
CA LEU A 45 -8.81 -12.12 -3.53
C LEU A 45 -10.01 -12.36 -4.43
N VAL A 46 -11.19 -12.27 -3.87
CA VAL A 46 -12.44 -12.18 -4.62
C VAL A 46 -13.06 -10.82 -4.34
N GLN A 47 -13.23 -10.03 -5.38
CA GLN A 47 -13.93 -8.76 -5.26
C GLN A 47 -15.43 -9.01 -5.15
N ASP A 48 -16.07 -8.43 -4.12
CA ASP A 48 -17.52 -8.37 -4.03
C ASP A 48 -18.02 -7.20 -4.88
N THR A 49 -18.70 -7.52 -5.97
CA THR A 49 -19.30 -6.53 -6.89
C THR A 49 -20.80 -6.33 -6.64
N GLN A 50 -21.37 -6.99 -5.65
CA GLN A 50 -22.80 -6.92 -5.32
C GLN A 50 -23.12 -5.80 -4.32
N LEU A 51 -22.13 -5.32 -3.55
CA LEU A 51 -22.31 -4.18 -2.67
C LEU A 51 -22.57 -2.92 -3.52
N PRO A 52 -23.58 -2.11 -3.20
CA PRO A 52 -23.87 -0.89 -3.93
C PRO A 52 -22.65 0.03 -4.07
N ALA A 53 -22.52 0.67 -5.23
CA ALA A 53 -21.47 1.64 -5.48
C ALA A 53 -21.67 2.90 -4.62
N GLY A 54 -20.59 3.48 -4.12
CA GLY A 54 -20.59 4.68 -3.29
C GLY A 54 -19.30 4.84 -2.50
N THR A 55 -19.28 5.79 -1.59
CA THR A 55 -18.17 5.97 -0.65
C THR A 55 -18.28 4.96 0.48
N TYR A 56 -17.32 4.06 0.59
CA TYR A 56 -17.30 3.06 1.66
C TYR A 56 -16.74 3.69 2.94
N GLN A 57 -17.62 3.84 3.93
CA GLN A 57 -17.35 4.53 5.18
C GLN A 57 -16.86 3.59 6.29
N ASN A 58 -17.34 2.34 6.28
CA ASN A 58 -16.95 1.32 7.26
C ASN A 58 -17.34 -0.08 6.76
N ILE A 59 -16.63 -1.08 7.25
CA ILE A 59 -17.05 -2.49 7.21
C ILE A 59 -16.85 -3.11 8.59
N THR A 60 -17.84 -3.82 9.06
CA THR A 60 -17.80 -4.52 10.34
C THR A 60 -18.55 -5.85 10.25
N ALA A 61 -18.38 -6.70 11.23
CA ALA A 61 -19.07 -7.99 11.24
C ALA A 61 -19.51 -8.37 12.64
N VAL A 62 -20.61 -9.11 12.70
CA VAL A 62 -21.13 -9.72 13.91
C VAL A 62 -21.53 -11.17 13.60
N GLY A 63 -20.76 -12.12 14.09
CA GLY A 63 -20.91 -13.52 13.72
C GLY A 63 -20.73 -13.72 12.21
N SER A 64 -21.70 -14.34 11.54
CA SER A 64 -21.69 -14.53 10.09
C SER A 64 -22.18 -13.32 9.27
N ILE A 65 -22.67 -12.29 9.95
CA ILE A 65 -23.26 -11.12 9.29
C ILE A 65 -22.19 -10.06 9.06
N LEU A 66 -21.95 -9.74 7.81
CA LEU A 66 -21.11 -8.62 7.37
C LEU A 66 -22.01 -7.39 7.19
N VAL A 67 -21.59 -6.26 7.74
CA VAL A 67 -22.27 -4.97 7.63
C VAL A 67 -21.35 -3.95 6.99
N ALA A 68 -21.82 -3.26 5.97
CA ALA A 68 -21.09 -2.20 5.28
C ALA A 68 -21.87 -0.89 5.32
N PHE A 69 -21.17 0.22 5.53
CA PHE A 69 -21.72 1.57 5.45
C PHE A 69 -21.25 2.19 4.16
N VAL A 70 -22.22 2.54 3.30
CA VAL A 70 -21.96 3.07 1.96
C VAL A 70 -22.79 4.34 1.76
N SER A 71 -22.13 5.49 1.60
CA SER A 71 -22.78 6.80 1.36
C SER A 71 -23.93 7.08 2.31
N GLY A 72 -23.73 6.86 3.62
CA GLY A 72 -24.71 7.11 4.68
C GLY A 72 -25.70 5.97 4.94
N THR A 73 -25.75 4.96 4.10
CA THR A 73 -26.69 3.84 4.22
C THR A 73 -25.96 2.58 4.71
N ALA A 74 -26.58 1.84 5.63
CA ALA A 74 -26.06 0.56 6.06
C ALA A 74 -26.65 -0.59 5.26
N TYR A 75 -25.80 -1.50 4.83
CA TYR A 75 -26.13 -2.73 4.13
C TYR A 75 -25.61 -3.92 4.93
N TYR A 76 -26.29 -5.06 4.87
CA TYR A 76 -25.83 -6.28 5.49
C TYR A 76 -25.93 -7.47 4.56
N ARG A 77 -25.09 -8.47 4.80
CA ARG A 77 -25.06 -9.77 4.13
C ARG A 77 -24.73 -10.86 5.13
N ASP A 78 -25.52 -11.94 5.13
CA ASP A 78 -25.17 -13.15 5.88
C ASP A 78 -24.21 -14.00 5.03
N THR A 79 -22.95 -14.04 5.41
CA THR A 79 -21.89 -14.76 4.68
C THR A 79 -21.99 -16.30 4.82
N ALA A 80 -22.86 -16.80 5.72
CA ALA A 80 -23.17 -18.22 5.81
C ALA A 80 -24.22 -18.69 4.76
N THR A 81 -24.81 -17.76 4.02
CA THR A 81 -25.82 -18.02 2.98
C THR A 81 -25.39 -17.48 1.64
N THR A 82 -26.08 -17.87 0.57
CA THR A 82 -25.87 -17.34 -0.78
C THR A 82 -26.63 -16.03 -1.04
N ASN A 83 -27.31 -15.48 -0.04
CA ASN A 83 -28.08 -14.25 -0.18
C ASN A 83 -27.16 -13.05 -0.44
N GLY A 84 -27.59 -12.18 -1.34
CA GLY A 84 -26.88 -10.93 -1.64
C GLY A 84 -27.03 -9.89 -0.53
N TRP A 85 -26.51 -8.71 -0.78
CA TRP A 85 -26.61 -7.54 0.10
C TRP A 85 -28.06 -7.06 0.21
N ARG A 86 -28.44 -6.64 1.41
CA ARG A 86 -29.74 -6.06 1.74
C ARG A 86 -29.51 -4.77 2.52
N SER A 87 -30.38 -3.79 2.28
CA SER A 87 -30.39 -2.59 3.13
C SER A 87 -30.88 -2.93 4.53
N VAL A 88 -30.33 -2.26 5.52
CA VAL A 88 -30.80 -2.35 6.91
C VAL A 88 -32.18 -1.72 7.01
N LEU A 89 -33.09 -2.37 7.71
CA LEU A 89 -34.44 -1.88 7.90
C LEU A 89 -34.47 -0.70 8.90
N GLY A 90 -35.26 0.31 8.63
CA GLY A 90 -35.49 1.39 9.56
C GLY A 90 -35.14 2.75 9.03
N LEU A 91 -34.07 3.36 9.39
CA LEU A 91 -33.78 4.77 9.11
C LEU A 91 -32.75 4.94 8.01
N ASP A 92 -32.92 6.00 7.24
CA ASP A 92 -31.82 6.65 6.55
C ASP A 92 -30.88 7.18 7.64
N LEU A 93 -29.71 6.54 7.81
CA LEU A 93 -28.81 6.87 8.91
C LEU A 93 -28.09 8.19 8.69
N ASP A 94 -28.12 8.68 7.45
CA ASP A 94 -27.54 9.97 7.02
C ASP A 94 -26.12 10.24 7.59
N LEU A 95 -25.31 9.18 7.73
CA LEU A 95 -23.94 9.28 8.21
C LEU A 95 -23.07 9.89 7.13
N THR A 96 -22.39 10.98 7.42
CA THR A 96 -21.70 11.83 6.42
C THR A 96 -20.18 11.66 6.39
N ALA A 97 -19.60 11.10 7.43
CA ALA A 97 -18.16 10.87 7.57
C ALA A 97 -17.83 9.37 7.65
N ASP A 98 -16.57 9.06 7.82
CA ASP A 98 -16.14 7.69 8.15
C ASP A 98 -16.82 7.24 9.44
N VAL A 99 -17.33 6.02 9.42
CA VAL A 99 -18.10 5.45 10.50
C VAL A 99 -17.20 4.58 11.37
N ASP A 100 -17.25 4.78 12.68
CA ASP A 100 -16.65 3.88 13.66
C ASP A 100 -17.70 2.95 14.20
N THR A 101 -17.35 1.68 14.42
CA THR A 101 -18.28 0.67 14.90
C THR A 101 -17.69 -0.14 16.04
N VAL A 102 -18.55 -0.59 16.96
CA VAL A 102 -18.19 -1.54 17.99
C VAL A 102 -19.34 -2.53 18.24
N PRO A 103 -19.06 -3.85 18.33
CA PRO A 103 -20.03 -4.81 18.78
C PRO A 103 -20.30 -4.62 20.30
N ILE A 104 -21.58 -4.68 20.66
CA ILE A 104 -22.03 -4.65 22.07
C ILE A 104 -22.99 -5.82 22.31
N PRO A 105 -23.03 -6.41 23.53
CA PRO A 105 -23.93 -7.51 23.80
C PRO A 105 -25.39 -7.13 23.56
N ALA A 106 -26.08 -7.87 22.71
CA ALA A 106 -27.48 -7.57 22.35
C ALA A 106 -28.39 -7.60 23.59
N SER A 107 -28.08 -8.43 24.60
CA SER A 107 -28.81 -8.51 25.85
C SER A 107 -28.77 -7.23 26.69
N THR A 108 -27.83 -6.33 26.42
CA THR A 108 -27.68 -5.06 27.14
C THR A 108 -28.46 -3.91 26.52
N ILE A 109 -29.11 -4.16 25.39
CA ILE A 109 -29.89 -3.15 24.67
C ILE A 109 -31.33 -3.25 25.11
N ASN A 110 -31.92 -2.10 25.45
CA ASN A 110 -33.33 -2.06 25.80
C ASN A 110 -34.16 -1.82 24.55
N TYR A 111 -35.03 -2.77 24.24
CA TYR A 111 -35.87 -2.76 23.04
C TYR A 111 -37.29 -2.25 23.29
N LYS A 112 -37.65 -1.90 24.52
CA LYS A 112 -39.01 -1.52 24.92
C LYS A 112 -39.32 -0.04 24.66
N ARG A 113 -38.74 0.58 23.66
CA ARG A 113 -39.04 1.99 23.38
C ARG A 113 -40.07 2.15 22.29
N SER A 114 -40.99 3.11 22.52
CA SER A 114 -42.07 3.48 21.61
C SER A 114 -41.58 4.13 20.31
N GLY A 115 -41.71 3.41 19.22
CA GLY A 115 -41.42 3.87 17.85
C GLY A 115 -41.96 2.90 16.82
N PRO A 116 -41.95 3.21 15.55
CA PRO A 116 -42.52 2.33 14.49
C PRO A 116 -41.88 0.93 14.42
N LEU A 117 -40.78 0.70 15.10
CA LEU A 117 -40.08 -0.60 15.23
C LEU A 117 -40.41 -1.37 16.51
N ASP A 118 -41.19 -0.79 17.42
CA ASP A 118 -41.59 -1.43 18.70
C ASP A 118 -42.48 -2.64 18.56
N SER A 119 -43.04 -2.86 17.39
CA SER A 119 -43.87 -4.04 17.10
C SER A 119 -43.04 -5.32 16.89
N VAL A 120 -41.71 -5.20 16.77
CA VAL A 120 -40.82 -6.35 16.64
C VAL A 120 -40.40 -6.78 18.02
N SER A 121 -41.16 -7.69 18.64
CA SER A 121 -40.82 -8.23 19.96
C SER A 121 -39.55 -9.06 19.87
N PHE A 122 -38.49 -8.51 20.41
CA PHE A 122 -37.17 -9.17 20.53
C PHE A 122 -37.20 -10.39 21.45
N ASN A 123 -38.16 -10.44 22.34
CA ASN A 123 -38.28 -11.47 23.37
C ASN A 123 -38.58 -12.89 22.86
N ASN A 124 -38.88 -13.07 21.58
CA ASN A 124 -39.28 -14.35 21.02
C ASN A 124 -38.41 -14.85 19.88
N SER A 125 -37.24 -14.29 19.68
CA SER A 125 -36.30 -14.86 18.70
C SER A 125 -35.25 -15.71 19.39
N PRO A 126 -35.44 -17.03 19.46
CA PRO A 126 -34.48 -17.92 20.13
C PRO A 126 -33.20 -18.15 19.36
N ALA A 127 -33.06 -17.55 18.23
CA ALA A 127 -31.89 -17.65 17.39
C ALA A 127 -31.54 -16.29 16.84
N ALA A 128 -31.19 -15.36 17.70
CA ALA A 128 -30.29 -14.31 17.26
C ALA A 128 -29.05 -15.03 16.70
N ARG A 129 -28.88 -15.04 15.40
CA ARG A 129 -27.67 -15.59 14.75
C ARG A 129 -26.40 -14.85 15.20
N SER A 130 -26.56 -13.76 15.93
CA SER A 130 -25.55 -13.05 16.64
C SER A 130 -26.04 -12.59 18.01
N PRO A 131 -25.29 -12.87 19.09
CA PRO A 131 -25.59 -12.35 20.42
C PRO A 131 -25.24 -10.85 20.57
N GLU A 132 -24.77 -10.22 19.52
CA GLU A 132 -24.25 -8.85 19.54
C GLU A 132 -25.05 -7.94 18.63
N ALA A 133 -25.10 -6.67 19.00
CA ALA A 133 -25.54 -5.56 18.17
C ALA A 133 -24.34 -4.67 17.85
N ILE A 134 -24.49 -3.77 16.91
CA ILE A 134 -23.44 -2.85 16.49
C ILE A 134 -23.84 -1.43 16.86
N LEU A 135 -23.05 -0.75 17.65
CA LEU A 135 -23.12 0.71 17.75
C LEU A 135 -22.27 1.30 16.62
N ALA A 136 -22.83 2.26 15.89
CA ALA A 136 -22.16 2.98 14.81
C ALA A 136 -22.24 4.48 15.04
N THR A 137 -21.14 5.20 14.79
CA THR A 137 -21.04 6.64 14.94
C THR A 137 -20.07 7.23 13.91
N ASP A 138 -20.36 8.44 13.40
CA ASP A 138 -19.49 9.22 12.53
C ASP A 138 -18.85 10.44 13.25
N GLY A 139 -19.17 10.62 14.54
CA GLY A 139 -18.73 11.77 15.33
C GLY A 139 -19.38 13.11 14.99
N ILE A 140 -20.38 13.10 14.11
CA ILE A 140 -21.11 14.28 13.65
C ILE A 140 -22.59 14.16 13.97
N LYS A 141 -23.17 13.01 13.65
CA LYS A 141 -24.60 12.71 13.87
C LYS A 141 -24.77 11.90 15.15
N GLN A 142 -26.00 11.84 15.62
CA GLN A 142 -26.36 10.99 16.74
C GLN A 142 -26.04 9.52 16.42
N PRO A 143 -25.32 8.80 17.29
CA PRO A 143 -24.99 7.40 17.06
C PRO A 143 -26.22 6.53 16.82
N CYS A 144 -26.07 5.49 16.04
CA CYS A 144 -27.13 4.52 15.77
C CYS A 144 -26.75 3.11 16.22
N ILE A 145 -27.78 2.29 16.43
CA ILE A 145 -27.63 0.88 16.77
C ILE A 145 -28.23 0.05 15.68
N LEU A 146 -27.47 -0.95 15.24
CA LEU A 146 -27.90 -1.99 14.34
C LEU A 146 -28.05 -3.28 15.13
N TYR A 147 -29.16 -3.95 14.98
CA TYR A 147 -29.45 -5.15 15.77
C TYR A 147 -30.22 -6.18 14.93
N PRO A 148 -30.00 -7.49 15.21
CA PRO A 148 -30.73 -8.54 14.51
C PRO A 148 -32.21 -8.56 14.96
N VAL A 149 -33.10 -8.82 14.01
CA VAL A 149 -34.55 -8.99 14.24
C VAL A 149 -35.01 -10.36 13.76
N ALA A 150 -36.24 -10.70 14.09
CA ALA A 150 -36.86 -11.96 13.64
C ALA A 150 -36.76 -12.11 12.11
N GLY A 151 -36.52 -13.34 11.64
CA GLY A 151 -36.34 -13.64 10.22
C GLY A 151 -34.93 -13.38 9.66
N GLY A 152 -33.97 -13.07 10.52
CA GLY A 152 -32.55 -12.93 10.14
C GLY A 152 -32.25 -11.60 9.40
N SER A 153 -33.07 -10.60 9.55
CA SER A 153 -32.84 -9.24 9.07
C SER A 153 -32.09 -8.41 10.12
N ILE A 154 -31.49 -7.31 9.68
CA ILE A 154 -30.89 -6.29 10.55
C ILE A 154 -31.79 -5.04 10.49
N ALA A 155 -32.10 -4.50 11.64
CA ALA A 155 -32.77 -3.21 11.80
C ALA A 155 -31.83 -2.20 12.45
N ALA A 156 -32.07 -0.92 12.22
CA ALA A 156 -31.33 0.16 12.85
C ALA A 156 -32.26 1.16 13.51
N ARG A 157 -31.76 1.79 14.56
CA ARG A 157 -32.38 2.98 15.16
C ARG A 157 -31.33 3.97 15.62
N VAL A 158 -31.69 5.23 15.64
CA VAL A 158 -30.88 6.27 16.25
C VAL A 158 -30.98 6.19 17.77
N THR A 159 -29.88 6.40 18.47
CA THR A 159 -29.85 6.50 19.93
C THR A 159 -30.46 7.84 20.36
N GLN A 160 -30.82 7.97 21.65
CA GLN A 160 -31.38 9.21 22.14
C GLN A 160 -30.32 10.27 22.42
N THR A 161 -30.72 11.52 22.19
CA THR A 161 -29.97 12.72 22.65
C THR A 161 -30.28 12.99 24.12
N TYR A 162 -29.42 13.74 24.79
CA TYR A 162 -29.68 14.19 26.16
C TYR A 162 -30.98 14.96 26.33
N ALA A 163 -31.38 15.75 25.34
CA ALA A 163 -32.65 16.51 25.34
C ALA A 163 -33.90 15.60 25.23
N GLN A 164 -33.74 14.39 24.68
CA GLN A 164 -34.84 13.42 24.57
C GLN A 164 -34.87 12.45 25.75
N TRP A 165 -33.87 12.52 26.62
CA TRP A 165 -33.82 11.69 27.79
C TRP A 165 -34.94 12.11 28.76
N THR A 166 -35.80 11.20 29.02
CA THR A 166 -36.84 11.32 30.05
C THR A 166 -36.73 10.15 31.03
N GLU A 167 -36.73 10.45 32.27
CA GLU A 167 -36.80 9.43 33.29
C GLU A 167 -38.13 8.68 33.16
N THR A 168 -38.08 7.36 33.02
CA THR A 168 -39.29 6.54 33.07
C THR A 168 -39.73 6.41 34.53
N PRO A 169 -41.06 6.38 34.80
CA PRO A 169 -41.59 6.33 36.19
C PRO A 169 -41.08 5.13 37.02
N ASP A 170 -40.60 4.08 36.34
CA ASP A 170 -40.06 2.87 36.97
C ASP A 170 -38.52 2.87 37.08
N GLY A 171 -37.86 3.93 36.70
CA GLY A 171 -36.39 4.13 36.84
C GLY A 171 -35.52 3.18 36.03
N THR A 172 -36.10 2.37 35.13
CA THR A 172 -35.38 1.24 34.55
C THR A 172 -34.76 1.49 33.16
N LEU A 173 -35.07 2.61 32.54
CA LEU A 173 -34.71 2.79 31.12
C LEU A 173 -34.11 4.16 30.83
N ARG A 174 -32.80 4.28 31.09
CA ARG A 174 -32.02 5.43 30.67
C ARG A 174 -31.26 5.08 29.41
N GLU A 175 -31.41 5.88 28.39
CA GLU A 175 -30.61 5.81 27.19
C GLU A 175 -30.20 7.21 26.79
N TYR A 176 -28.90 7.43 26.77
CA TYR A 176 -28.28 8.62 26.21
C TYR A 176 -26.90 8.24 25.75
N VAL A 177 -26.60 8.41 24.46
CA VAL A 177 -25.26 8.18 23.88
C VAL A 177 -24.77 9.51 23.32
N PRO A 178 -23.59 9.99 23.75
CA PRO A 178 -23.04 11.24 23.22
C PRO A 178 -22.59 11.09 21.78
N ILE A 179 -22.53 12.19 21.04
CA ILE A 179 -21.86 12.25 19.75
C ILE A 179 -20.35 12.10 19.99
N GLY A 180 -19.73 11.08 19.45
CA GLY A 180 -18.32 10.79 19.67
C GLY A 180 -17.74 9.89 18.59
N ARG A 181 -16.46 9.58 18.74
CA ARG A 181 -15.68 8.71 17.84
C ARG A 181 -15.05 7.56 18.60
N TYR A 182 -14.57 6.58 17.85
CA TYR A 182 -13.73 5.48 18.35
C TYR A 182 -14.37 4.72 19.51
N PRO A 183 -15.59 4.21 19.35
CA PRO A 183 -16.26 3.46 20.42
C PRO A 183 -15.48 2.18 20.71
N VAL A 184 -15.30 1.87 22.01
CA VAL A 184 -14.70 0.62 22.48
C VAL A 184 -15.53 0.04 23.63
N TYR A 185 -15.76 -1.27 23.60
CA TYR A 185 -16.46 -1.97 24.67
C TYR A 185 -15.48 -2.81 25.47
N ALA A 186 -15.27 -2.47 26.72
CA ALA A 186 -14.36 -3.17 27.63
C ALA A 186 -14.91 -3.13 29.05
N GLY A 187 -14.66 -4.17 29.86
CA GLY A 187 -15.07 -4.22 31.28
C GLY A 187 -16.56 -3.97 31.47
N ARG A 188 -17.45 -4.45 30.57
CA ARG A 188 -18.90 -4.27 30.58
C ARG A 188 -19.36 -2.80 30.39
N LYS A 189 -18.48 -1.90 29.93
CA LYS A 189 -18.77 -0.50 29.64
C LYS A 189 -18.46 -0.17 28.20
N LEU A 190 -19.16 0.83 27.67
CA LEU A 190 -18.86 1.45 26.40
C LEU A 190 -18.10 2.76 26.66
N TYR A 191 -17.01 2.94 25.95
CA TYR A 191 -16.19 4.15 25.98
C TYR A 191 -16.22 4.81 24.61
N MET A 192 -16.23 6.13 24.58
CA MET A 192 -16.21 6.91 23.34
C MET A 192 -15.34 8.15 23.51
N ALA A 193 -14.57 8.48 22.50
CA ALA A 193 -13.88 9.76 22.41
C ALA A 193 -14.89 10.86 22.08
N ILE A 194 -14.96 11.90 22.90
CA ILE A 194 -15.86 13.05 22.73
C ILE A 194 -15.09 14.36 22.68
N LYS A 195 -15.69 15.38 22.10
CA LYS A 195 -15.11 16.71 22.05
C LYS A 195 -15.17 17.37 23.43
N SER A 196 -14.07 18.05 23.79
CA SER A 196 -14.04 18.95 24.93
C SER A 196 -14.82 20.24 24.64
N SER A 197 -15.03 21.04 25.66
CA SER A 197 -15.59 22.41 25.51
C SER A 197 -14.78 23.31 24.58
N SER A 198 -13.49 23.01 24.41
CA SER A 198 -12.60 23.70 23.46
C SER A 198 -12.69 23.14 22.03
N GLY A 199 -13.55 22.18 21.77
CA GLY A 199 -13.79 21.60 20.45
C GLY A 199 -12.84 20.47 20.06
N TYR A 200 -11.79 20.17 20.87
CA TYR A 200 -10.83 19.09 20.60
C TYR A 200 -11.37 17.72 21.01
N LEU A 201 -11.12 16.72 20.19
CA LEU A 201 -11.48 15.31 20.46
C LEU A 201 -10.46 14.69 21.44
N ASN A 202 -10.52 15.07 22.71
CA ASN A 202 -9.54 14.71 23.71
C ASN A 202 -10.15 14.29 25.06
N ARG A 203 -11.44 14.03 25.11
CA ARG A 203 -12.13 13.48 26.28
C ARG A 203 -12.69 12.10 25.99
N ILE A 204 -12.88 11.30 27.02
CA ILE A 204 -13.47 9.98 26.95
C ILE A 204 -14.71 9.97 27.85
N ALA A 205 -15.85 9.68 27.25
CA ALA A 205 -17.09 9.38 27.97
C ALA A 205 -17.18 7.87 28.17
N GLN A 206 -17.62 7.44 29.33
CA GLN A 206 -17.92 6.05 29.67
C GLN A 206 -19.39 5.88 30.03
N SER A 207 -19.95 4.74 29.65
CA SER A 207 -21.29 4.35 30.03
C SER A 207 -21.38 3.78 31.45
N VAL A 208 -22.60 3.64 31.96
CA VAL A 208 -22.90 2.85 33.16
C VAL A 208 -22.52 1.38 32.92
N SER A 209 -22.00 0.71 33.96
CA SER A 209 -21.59 -0.70 33.89
C SER A 209 -22.78 -1.61 33.56
N GLY A 210 -22.62 -2.44 32.54
CA GLY A 210 -23.69 -3.33 32.06
C GLY A 210 -24.80 -2.63 31.25
N ARG A 211 -24.69 -1.29 31.05
CA ARG A 211 -25.67 -0.51 30.29
C ARG A 211 -24.90 0.35 29.23
N PRO A 212 -24.45 -0.21 28.15
CA PRO A 212 -23.57 0.49 27.21
C PRO A 212 -24.20 1.69 26.50
N LEU A 213 -25.50 1.86 26.58
CA LEU A 213 -26.21 3.01 26.00
C LEU A 213 -26.61 4.07 27.03
N ASP A 214 -26.21 3.93 28.31
CA ASP A 214 -26.51 4.86 29.37
C ASP A 214 -25.24 5.67 29.74
N PHE A 215 -25.15 6.89 29.22
CA PHE A 215 -24.08 7.85 29.51
C PHE A 215 -24.58 9.00 30.40
N VAL A 216 -25.68 8.80 31.13
CA VAL A 216 -26.20 9.84 31.99
C VAL A 216 -25.33 9.94 33.24
N VAL A 217 -24.62 11.05 33.40
CA VAL A 217 -23.86 11.35 34.61
C VAL A 217 -24.82 11.72 35.73
N ALA A 218 -24.69 11.11 36.92
CA ALA A 218 -25.55 11.40 38.06
C ALA A 218 -25.51 12.90 38.43
N ILE A 219 -26.69 13.47 38.65
CA ILE A 219 -26.81 14.82 39.19
C ILE A 219 -26.70 14.67 40.72
N THR A 220 -25.84 15.45 41.34
CA THR A 220 -25.48 15.38 42.76
C THR A 220 -26.65 15.52 43.77
N ASN A 221 -27.87 15.79 43.35
CA ASN A 221 -29.03 16.00 44.18
C ASN A 221 -30.09 14.92 44.04
N ASP A 222 -29.86 13.85 43.33
CA ASP A 222 -30.82 12.80 43.15
C ASP A 222 -30.63 11.74 44.29
N THR A 223 -31.34 11.89 45.39
CA THR A 223 -31.22 11.09 46.61
C THR A 223 -31.74 9.65 46.44
N GLY A 224 -32.24 9.29 45.27
CA GLY A 224 -32.83 7.97 45.01
C GLY A 224 -32.11 7.15 43.93
N ASN A 225 -31.21 7.68 43.17
CA ASN A 225 -30.67 7.04 42.01
C ASN A 225 -29.16 6.79 42.13
N LYS A 226 -28.79 5.54 42.35
CA LYS A 226 -27.41 5.07 42.43
C LYS A 226 -26.76 4.79 41.04
N ASP A 227 -27.31 5.32 39.99
CA ASP A 227 -26.87 5.01 38.62
C ASP A 227 -25.76 5.94 38.10
N GLY A 228 -24.88 6.39 38.99
CA GLY A 228 -23.83 7.38 38.73
C GLY A 228 -22.55 6.87 38.13
N ASP A 229 -22.58 5.78 37.41
CA ASP A 229 -21.40 5.11 36.87
C ASP A 229 -20.92 5.76 35.55
N ALA A 230 -21.74 6.59 34.91
CA ALA A 230 -21.34 7.31 33.70
C ALA A 230 -20.41 8.47 34.08
N LEU A 231 -19.24 8.54 33.43
CA LEU A 231 -18.24 9.55 33.71
C LEU A 231 -17.67 10.13 32.39
N THR A 232 -17.10 11.32 32.49
CA THR A 232 -16.29 11.89 31.44
C THR A 232 -14.90 12.18 31.96
N THR A 233 -13.90 11.55 31.36
CA THR A 233 -12.51 11.66 31.76
C THR A 233 -11.72 12.46 30.72
N ALA A 234 -10.96 13.45 31.16
CA ALA A 234 -9.98 14.13 30.31
C ALA A 234 -8.78 13.21 30.10
N THR A 235 -8.29 13.12 28.88
CA THR A 235 -7.05 12.38 28.61
C THR A 235 -5.83 13.25 28.90
N SER A 236 -4.67 12.63 29.12
CA SER A 236 -3.38 13.31 29.22
C SER A 236 -2.86 13.86 27.88
N ALA A 237 -3.62 13.71 26.80
CA ALA A 237 -3.25 14.15 25.47
C ALA A 237 -3.16 15.67 25.30
N GLY A 238 -3.66 16.44 26.26
CA GLY A 238 -3.64 17.89 26.18
C GLY A 238 -4.51 18.41 25.02
N PHE A 239 -3.90 19.12 24.08
CA PHE A 239 -4.57 19.62 22.87
C PHE A 239 -4.48 18.67 21.67
N ASP A 240 -3.74 17.57 21.76
CA ASP A 240 -3.68 16.56 20.71
C ASP A 240 -5.02 15.81 20.64
N GLU A 241 -5.54 15.65 19.44
CA GLU A 241 -6.76 14.88 19.23
C GLU A 241 -6.49 13.36 19.27
N LEU A 242 -7.44 12.62 19.82
CA LEU A 242 -7.41 11.18 19.80
C LEU A 242 -7.55 10.66 18.37
N THR A 243 -6.76 9.65 18.03
CA THR A 243 -6.81 8.92 16.76
C THR A 243 -7.45 7.55 16.90
N GLY A 244 -7.56 7.03 18.14
CA GLY A 244 -8.20 5.74 18.41
C GLY A 244 -8.25 5.40 19.89
N LEU A 245 -9.21 4.53 20.22
CA LEU A 245 -9.32 3.84 21.50
C LEU A 245 -9.23 2.34 21.24
N TYR A 246 -8.46 1.62 22.06
CA TYR A 246 -8.24 0.19 21.85
C TYR A 246 -8.41 -0.55 23.18
N ALA A 247 -9.27 -1.59 23.22
CA ALA A 247 -9.36 -2.47 24.36
C ALA A 247 -8.04 -3.24 24.53
N THR A 248 -7.61 -3.42 25.76
CA THR A 248 -6.51 -4.33 26.08
C THR A 248 -7.05 -5.73 26.35
N ASN A 249 -6.21 -6.75 26.13
CA ASN A 249 -6.60 -8.13 26.37
C ASN A 249 -6.62 -8.54 27.85
N PHE A 250 -6.42 -7.59 28.78
CA PHE A 250 -6.32 -7.91 30.22
C PHE A 250 -7.66 -8.19 30.91
N ASN A 251 -8.80 -8.09 30.23
CA ASN A 251 -10.15 -8.30 30.77
C ASN A 251 -10.49 -7.51 32.07
N ASP A 252 -9.64 -6.57 32.46
CA ASP A 252 -9.77 -5.74 33.66
C ASP A 252 -10.49 -4.40 33.41
N GLY A 253 -10.94 -4.17 32.16
CA GLY A 253 -11.55 -2.93 31.74
C GLY A 253 -10.55 -1.85 31.34
N SER A 254 -9.25 -2.16 31.31
CA SER A 254 -8.21 -1.26 30.81
C SER A 254 -8.31 -1.09 29.30
N PHE A 255 -7.94 0.09 28.81
CA PHE A 255 -7.85 0.38 27.38
C PHE A 255 -6.78 1.43 27.08
N LEU A 256 -6.41 1.55 25.82
CA LEU A 256 -5.43 2.52 25.32
C LEU A 256 -6.15 3.67 24.63
N ALA A 257 -5.75 4.88 24.95
CA ALA A 257 -6.13 6.08 24.24
C ALA A 257 -4.90 6.61 23.48
N CYS A 258 -5.00 6.65 22.16
CA CYS A 258 -3.92 7.08 21.29
C CYS A 258 -4.23 8.40 20.62
N THR A 259 -3.21 9.25 20.52
CA THR A 259 -3.13 10.36 19.56
C THR A 259 -2.13 9.96 18.48
N ALA A 260 -1.87 10.81 17.49
CA ALA A 260 -0.82 10.54 16.51
C ALA A 260 0.60 10.46 17.15
N ARG A 261 0.79 11.05 18.33
CA ARG A 261 2.11 11.23 18.98
C ARG A 261 2.24 10.58 20.35
N ASN A 262 1.15 10.21 20.98
CA ASN A 262 1.17 9.72 22.36
C ASN A 262 0.22 8.54 22.53
N THR A 263 0.59 7.64 23.41
CA THR A 263 -0.29 6.55 23.90
C THR A 263 -0.43 6.70 25.42
N THR A 264 -1.66 6.71 25.90
CA THR A 264 -2.05 6.75 27.30
C THR A 264 -2.78 5.48 27.65
N GLY A 265 -2.36 4.80 28.70
CA GLY A 265 -3.11 3.70 29.30
C GLY A 265 -4.15 4.26 30.27
N LEU A 266 -5.36 3.74 30.19
CA LEU A 266 -6.43 4.00 31.14
C LEU A 266 -6.74 2.70 31.86
N THR A 267 -6.43 2.64 33.15
CA THR A 267 -6.63 1.47 34.00
C THR A 267 -7.64 1.80 35.09
N PRO A 268 -8.67 0.98 35.33
CA PRO A 268 -9.59 1.18 36.46
C PRO A 268 -8.86 1.16 37.79
N ASP A 269 -9.08 2.18 38.63
CA ASP A 269 -8.51 2.25 39.98
C ASP A 269 -9.60 2.00 41.03
N PHE A 270 -9.60 0.80 41.58
CA PHE A 270 -10.52 0.41 42.63
C PHE A 270 -10.04 0.81 44.05
N SER A 271 -8.82 1.36 44.17
CA SER A 271 -8.18 1.68 45.44
C SER A 271 -8.44 3.12 45.93
N SER A 272 -8.65 4.06 45.03
CA SER A 272 -8.76 5.49 45.32
C SER A 272 -10.16 5.96 45.69
N GLY A 273 -11.07 5.03 45.92
CA GLY A 273 -12.48 5.31 46.15
C GLY A 273 -13.24 5.35 44.85
N SER A 274 -14.48 4.99 44.89
CA SER A 274 -15.32 4.97 43.69
C SER A 274 -16.37 6.06 43.80
N PHE A 275 -16.67 6.70 42.69
CA PHE A 275 -17.88 7.50 42.59
C PHE A 275 -19.05 6.55 42.39
N PHE A 276 -19.91 6.39 43.40
CA PHE A 276 -21.03 5.39 43.45
C PHE A 276 -20.62 3.94 43.18
N GLY A 277 -19.41 3.52 43.61
CA GLY A 277 -18.96 2.13 43.45
C GLY A 277 -18.15 1.84 42.19
N GLU A 278 -18.00 2.79 41.30
CA GLU A 278 -17.23 2.61 40.08
C GLU A 278 -15.82 3.21 40.17
N PRO A 279 -14.82 2.56 39.65
CA PRO A 279 -13.44 3.03 39.77
C PRO A 279 -13.20 4.27 38.89
N TYR A 280 -12.35 5.17 39.39
CA TYR A 280 -11.73 6.18 38.55
C TYR A 280 -10.71 5.52 37.62
N PHE A 281 -10.34 6.23 36.55
CA PHE A 281 -9.25 5.79 35.68
C PHE A 281 -7.95 6.45 36.08
N ILE A 282 -6.91 5.63 36.24
CA ILE A 282 -5.54 6.11 36.27
C ILE A 282 -5.12 6.35 34.83
N ASN A 283 -4.84 7.60 34.51
CA ASN A 283 -4.26 8.04 33.25
C ASN A 283 -2.75 7.87 33.33
N THR A 284 -2.20 6.88 32.70
CA THR A 284 -0.76 6.65 32.67
C THR A 284 -0.22 6.99 31.27
N PRO A 285 0.54 8.08 31.09
CA PRO A 285 1.26 8.33 29.85
C PRO A 285 2.27 7.20 29.62
N LEU A 286 2.09 6.43 28.55
CA LEU A 286 2.91 5.26 28.28
C LEU A 286 4.07 5.60 27.34
N PHE A 287 3.76 6.12 26.16
CA PHE A 287 4.76 6.35 25.10
C PHE A 287 4.56 7.71 24.45
N LYS A 288 5.64 8.27 23.90
CA LYS A 288 5.61 9.41 22.98
C LYS A 288 5.47 8.97 21.51
N VAL A 289 4.68 7.96 21.29
CA VAL A 289 4.31 7.42 19.97
C VAL A 289 2.86 7.02 20.06
N GLY A 290 2.08 7.21 19.02
CA GLY A 290 0.69 6.85 19.00
C GLY A 290 0.28 6.12 17.73
N ALA A 291 -0.95 5.65 17.70
CA ALA A 291 -1.52 4.93 16.57
C ALA A 291 -2.04 5.90 15.50
N LEU A 292 -1.95 5.51 14.24
CA LEU A 292 -2.35 6.37 13.11
C LEU A 292 -3.86 6.63 13.06
N ASN A 293 -4.67 5.62 13.33
CA ASN A 293 -6.13 5.70 13.31
C ASN A 293 -6.75 4.56 14.09
N ASN A 294 -8.07 4.54 14.24
CA ASN A 294 -8.82 3.55 15.01
C ASN A 294 -8.78 2.10 14.47
N HIS A 295 -8.32 1.90 13.24
CA HIS A 295 -8.23 0.59 12.60
C HIS A 295 -6.79 0.05 12.56
N SER A 296 -5.83 0.77 13.13
CA SER A 296 -4.41 0.47 13.01
C SER A 296 -3.85 -0.46 14.09
N ALA A 297 -4.68 -1.07 14.92
CA ALA A 297 -4.26 -2.01 15.96
C ALA A 297 -4.78 -3.44 15.74
N ALA A 298 -3.97 -4.42 16.12
CA ALA A 298 -4.31 -5.85 16.11
C ALA A 298 -3.80 -6.54 17.37
N ASP A 299 -4.50 -7.59 17.77
CA ASP A 299 -4.08 -8.50 18.84
C ASP A 299 -2.94 -9.42 18.38
N LEU A 300 -1.94 -9.60 19.20
CA LEU A 300 -0.82 -10.53 19.04
C LEU A 300 -0.87 -11.71 20.01
N ASN A 301 -2.06 -12.26 20.31
CA ASN A 301 -2.24 -13.33 21.28
C ASN A 301 -1.75 -12.97 22.69
N GLY A 302 -2.28 -11.88 23.22
CA GLY A 302 -1.99 -11.39 24.58
C GLY A 302 -1.15 -10.11 24.62
N ASP A 303 -0.82 -9.57 23.47
CA ASP A 303 -0.26 -8.23 23.32
C ASP A 303 -1.03 -7.46 22.24
N THR A 304 -1.00 -6.16 22.26
CA THR A 304 -1.60 -5.31 21.23
C THR A 304 -0.50 -4.67 20.41
N ALA A 305 -0.50 -4.91 19.10
CA ALA A 305 0.36 -4.17 18.18
C ALA A 305 -0.43 -3.08 17.45
N PHE A 306 0.22 -1.98 17.15
CA PHE A 306 -0.37 -0.87 16.43
C PHE A 306 0.59 -0.24 15.43
N ILE A 307 0.03 0.30 14.37
CA ILE A 307 0.80 1.02 13.34
C ILE A 307 0.95 2.47 13.78
N ALA A 308 2.18 2.88 13.98
CA ALA A 308 2.59 4.26 14.23
C ALA A 308 3.27 4.86 13.00
N GLN A 309 3.51 6.15 13.02
CA GLN A 309 4.23 6.83 11.94
C GLN A 309 5.61 6.21 11.65
N THR A 310 6.27 5.71 12.68
CA THR A 310 7.63 5.16 12.62
C THR A 310 7.69 3.66 12.31
N GLY A 311 6.56 2.97 12.25
CA GLY A 311 6.48 1.54 12.01
C GLY A 311 5.44 0.86 12.88
N ILE A 312 5.58 -0.46 13.09
CA ILE A 312 4.67 -1.27 13.89
C ILE A 312 5.28 -1.46 15.27
N LEU A 313 4.55 -1.08 16.30
CA LEU A 313 4.96 -1.21 17.71
C LEU A 313 4.06 -2.24 18.40
N SER A 314 4.64 -2.98 19.34
CA SER A 314 3.93 -3.80 20.32
C SER A 314 3.85 -3.05 21.62
N PHE A 315 2.70 -3.13 22.30
CA PHE A 315 2.48 -2.48 23.58
C PHE A 315 3.48 -3.00 24.63
N ASN A 316 3.56 -4.30 24.83
CA ASN A 316 4.45 -4.91 25.84
C ASN A 316 5.93 -4.67 25.53
N ALA A 317 6.37 -4.88 24.26
CA ALA A 317 7.76 -4.62 23.89
C ALA A 317 8.12 -3.13 24.03
N THR A 318 7.25 -2.21 23.67
CA THR A 318 7.49 -0.77 23.83
C THR A 318 7.54 -0.37 25.29
N GLN A 319 6.71 -0.97 26.15
CA GLN A 319 6.73 -0.73 27.59
C GLN A 319 8.03 -1.26 28.24
N GLN A 320 8.49 -2.44 27.84
CA GLN A 320 9.75 -2.99 28.29
C GLN A 320 10.93 -2.16 27.79
N ASN A 321 10.94 -1.80 26.52
CA ASN A 321 12.01 -0.99 25.90
C ASN A 321 12.10 0.42 26.53
N LYS A 322 10.98 0.99 26.98
CA LYS A 322 10.97 2.27 27.70
C LYS A 322 11.80 2.19 28.98
N ILE A 323 11.73 1.08 29.70
CA ILE A 323 12.53 0.84 30.91
C ILE A 323 14.02 0.72 30.54
N GLU A 324 14.33 0.11 29.40
CA GLU A 324 15.68 -0.11 28.90
C GLU A 324 16.22 1.07 28.04
N SER A 325 15.47 2.15 27.92
CA SER A 325 15.80 3.34 27.08
C SER A 325 15.95 3.03 25.58
N ASN A 326 15.35 1.96 25.09
CA ASN A 326 15.37 1.55 23.70
C ASN A 326 13.93 1.53 23.13
N ASN A 327 13.66 2.30 22.09
CA ASN A 327 12.33 2.42 21.46
C ASN A 327 12.26 1.75 20.10
N ASP A 328 12.90 0.62 19.90
CA ASP A 328 12.88 -0.10 18.65
C ASP A 328 11.47 -0.70 18.39
N PRO A 329 10.82 -0.36 17.25
CA PRO A 329 9.58 -1.02 16.84
C PRO A 329 9.81 -2.52 16.63
N ILE A 330 8.77 -3.34 16.83
CA ILE A 330 8.85 -4.76 16.45
C ILE A 330 9.13 -4.92 14.94
N SER A 331 8.72 -3.94 14.14
CA SER A 331 9.02 -3.87 12.71
C SER A 331 10.48 -3.53 12.40
N SER A 332 11.34 -3.34 13.39
CA SER A 332 12.79 -3.14 13.17
C SER A 332 13.43 -4.30 12.40
N GLN A 333 12.87 -5.51 12.50
CA GLN A 333 13.30 -6.67 11.71
C GLN A 333 13.12 -6.47 10.20
N VAL A 334 12.13 -5.69 9.81
CA VAL A 334 11.70 -5.47 8.42
C VAL A 334 11.77 -4.01 8.00
N TYR A 335 12.52 -3.18 8.72
CA TYR A 335 12.53 -1.73 8.53
C TYR A 335 12.91 -1.29 7.11
N LYS A 336 13.75 -2.06 6.41
CA LYS A 336 14.15 -1.77 5.01
C LYS A 336 13.03 -2.09 3.99
N LEU A 337 12.02 -2.82 4.41
CA LEU A 337 10.87 -3.16 3.58
C LEU A 337 9.71 -2.18 3.79
N LEU A 338 9.70 -1.43 4.89
CA LEU A 338 8.71 -0.41 5.18
C LEU A 338 9.12 0.94 4.57
N ALA A 339 8.15 1.71 4.12
CA ALA A 339 8.38 3.11 3.79
C ALA A 339 8.75 3.91 5.07
N PRO A 340 9.59 4.95 4.96
CA PRO A 340 10.11 5.66 6.13
C PRO A 340 9.05 6.27 7.04
N ASN A 341 7.91 6.68 6.49
CA ASN A 341 6.81 7.28 7.24
C ASN A 341 5.51 6.60 6.86
N GLN A 342 4.83 6.04 7.84
CA GLN A 342 3.50 5.48 7.64
C GLN A 342 2.46 6.60 7.73
N THR A 343 1.58 6.69 6.76
CA THR A 343 0.53 7.72 6.67
C THR A 343 -0.88 7.14 6.82
N PHE A 344 -1.00 5.83 6.67
CA PHE A 344 -2.23 5.09 6.89
C PHE A 344 -1.93 3.75 7.55
N GLY A 345 -2.95 3.09 8.06
CA GLY A 345 -2.81 1.76 8.59
C GLY A 345 -4.17 1.13 8.88
N ALA A 346 -4.26 -0.15 8.59
CA ALA A 346 -5.33 -1.00 9.07
C ALA A 346 -4.71 -2.32 9.53
N ALA A 347 -5.21 -2.88 10.61
CA ALA A 347 -4.65 -4.09 11.18
C ALA A 347 -5.76 -5.07 11.61
N VAL A 348 -5.44 -6.35 11.58
CA VAL A 348 -6.35 -7.41 12.01
C VAL A 348 -5.57 -8.64 12.45
N ASN A 349 -6.09 -9.38 13.41
CA ASN A 349 -5.65 -10.74 13.70
C ASN A 349 -6.56 -11.72 12.94
N PHE A 350 -5.97 -12.63 12.16
CA PHE A 350 -6.70 -13.62 11.39
C PHE A 350 -5.88 -14.90 11.22
N ASN A 351 -6.44 -16.05 11.66
CA ASN A 351 -5.81 -17.36 11.54
C ASN A 351 -4.35 -17.40 12.05
N ASP A 352 -4.13 -16.94 13.27
CA ASP A 352 -2.82 -16.86 13.93
C ASP A 352 -1.83 -15.85 13.33
N TYR A 353 -2.26 -15.07 12.36
CA TYR A 353 -1.49 -13.98 11.79
C TYR A 353 -2.03 -12.62 12.20
N ALA A 354 -1.17 -11.73 12.64
CA ALA A 354 -1.48 -10.32 12.66
C ALA A 354 -1.07 -9.70 11.32
N MET A 355 -2.02 -9.08 10.65
CA MET A 355 -1.89 -8.52 9.30
C MET A 355 -1.97 -7.01 9.40
N PHE A 356 -0.98 -6.31 8.87
CA PHE A 356 -0.87 -4.86 8.93
C PHE A 356 -0.80 -4.28 7.52
N SER A 357 -1.83 -3.54 7.12
CA SER A 357 -1.82 -2.77 5.88
C SER A 357 -0.99 -1.51 6.08
N VAL A 358 0.12 -1.41 5.38
CA VAL A 358 1.14 -0.37 5.54
C VAL A 358 1.71 0.05 4.19
N ASN A 359 2.42 1.17 4.16
CA ASN A 359 3.26 1.51 3.03
C ASN A 359 4.59 0.74 3.14
N THR A 360 4.91 0.01 2.08
CA THR A 360 6.21 -0.63 1.91
C THR A 360 7.04 0.08 0.84
N VAL A 361 8.29 -0.30 0.70
CA VAL A 361 9.13 0.17 -0.42
C VAL A 361 8.60 -0.26 -1.79
N PHE A 362 7.68 -1.22 -1.81
CA PHE A 362 6.99 -1.70 -3.02
C PHE A 362 5.61 -1.03 -3.24
N GLY A 363 5.22 -0.09 -2.38
CA GLY A 363 3.89 0.52 -2.35
C GLY A 363 3.00 -0.04 -1.22
N PRO A 364 1.67 0.24 -1.27
CA PRO A 364 0.72 -0.30 -0.31
C PRO A 364 0.71 -1.83 -0.32
N ALA A 365 0.86 -2.44 0.84
CA ALA A 365 0.87 -3.89 1.00
C ALA A 365 0.42 -4.30 2.41
N VAL A 366 0.20 -5.57 2.63
CA VAL A 366 -0.05 -6.14 3.95
C VAL A 366 1.19 -6.88 4.42
N ILE A 367 1.81 -6.40 5.49
CA ILE A 367 2.88 -7.15 6.14
C ILE A 367 2.29 -8.11 7.17
N VAL A 368 2.77 -9.34 7.18
CA VAL A 368 2.19 -10.45 7.91
C VAL A 368 3.12 -10.88 9.03
N TYR A 369 2.59 -10.89 10.24
CA TYR A 369 3.27 -11.33 11.46
C TYR A 369 2.65 -12.64 11.95
N ASP A 370 3.42 -13.69 12.03
CA ASP A 370 2.98 -14.98 12.57
C ASP A 370 3.14 -14.97 14.10
N THR A 371 2.04 -15.10 14.79
CA THR A 371 1.98 -15.04 16.27
C THR A 371 2.35 -16.36 16.92
N THR A 372 2.42 -17.46 16.18
CA THR A 372 2.68 -18.82 16.68
C THR A 372 4.15 -19.19 16.70
N ILE A 373 4.97 -18.52 15.88
CA ILE A 373 6.41 -18.79 15.84
C ILE A 373 7.07 -18.35 17.15
N THR A 374 7.64 -19.31 17.87
CA THR A 374 8.42 -19.02 19.07
C THR A 374 9.89 -19.36 18.83
N ASN A 375 10.77 -18.44 19.15
CA ASN A 375 12.21 -18.69 19.13
C ASN A 375 12.92 -17.96 20.28
N SER A 376 14.25 -18.10 20.38
CA SER A 376 15.06 -17.48 21.42
C SER A 376 15.00 -15.95 21.48
N ALA A 377 14.50 -15.29 20.43
CA ALA A 377 14.36 -13.83 20.36
C ALA A 377 12.94 -13.34 20.69
N GLY A 378 12.06 -14.21 21.16
CA GLY A 378 10.69 -13.88 21.61
C GLY A 378 9.60 -14.50 20.72
N PRO A 379 8.33 -14.30 21.08
CA PRO A 379 7.19 -14.82 20.36
C PRO A 379 6.94 -13.99 19.09
N GLY A 380 6.55 -14.68 18.03
CA GLY A 380 6.11 -14.10 16.78
C GLY A 380 7.23 -13.57 15.85
N ARG A 381 6.93 -13.53 14.56
CA ARG A 381 7.84 -13.02 13.51
C ARG A 381 7.08 -12.48 12.32
N PHE A 382 7.64 -11.45 11.68
CA PHE A 382 7.20 -11.10 10.33
C PHE A 382 7.61 -12.22 9.37
N VAL A 383 6.67 -12.68 8.57
CA VAL A 383 6.89 -13.85 7.68
C VAL A 383 6.68 -13.53 6.21
N ALA A 384 5.86 -12.54 5.86
CA ALA A 384 5.57 -12.27 4.46
C ALA A 384 5.08 -10.83 4.23
N ILE A 385 5.07 -10.45 2.96
CA ILE A 385 4.41 -9.26 2.43
C ILE A 385 3.36 -9.73 1.42
N ASP A 386 2.09 -9.37 1.62
CA ASP A 386 1.04 -9.64 0.65
C ASP A 386 0.85 -8.42 -0.24
N MET A 387 1.06 -8.63 -1.52
CA MET A 387 0.89 -7.63 -2.57
C MET A 387 -0.19 -8.12 -3.55
N TYR A 388 -1.33 -7.49 -3.52
CA TYR A 388 -2.45 -7.87 -4.39
C TYR A 388 -2.44 -6.99 -5.62
N SER A 389 -2.40 -7.61 -6.80
CA SER A 389 -2.41 -6.89 -8.08
C SER A 389 -3.65 -6.00 -8.21
N GLY A 390 -3.44 -4.72 -8.48
CA GLY A 390 -4.52 -3.75 -8.65
C GLY A 390 -5.29 -3.38 -7.38
N VAL A 391 -4.83 -3.81 -6.20
CA VAL A 391 -5.42 -3.43 -4.91
C VAL A 391 -4.54 -2.37 -4.26
N GLY A 392 -5.13 -1.20 -4.02
CA GLY A 392 -4.44 -0.11 -3.34
C GLY A 392 -4.48 -0.25 -1.82
N GLN A 393 -4.49 0.89 -1.17
CA GLN A 393 -4.53 1.00 0.28
C GLN A 393 -5.77 0.33 0.88
N ILE A 394 -5.58 -0.59 1.82
CA ILE A 394 -6.66 -1.17 2.61
C ILE A 394 -7.01 -0.19 3.74
N LYS A 395 -8.29 0.20 3.79
CA LYS A 395 -8.81 1.16 4.76
C LYS A 395 -9.21 0.48 6.07
N GLN A 396 -9.82 -0.71 5.98
CA GLN A 396 -10.33 -1.43 7.13
C GLN A 396 -10.54 -2.91 6.83
N PHE A 397 -10.34 -3.74 7.85
CA PHE A 397 -10.66 -5.17 7.84
C PHE A 397 -11.92 -5.46 8.65
N ALA A 398 -12.61 -6.55 8.30
CA ALA A 398 -13.68 -7.16 9.10
C ALA A 398 -13.59 -8.68 9.03
N LYS A 399 -13.94 -9.35 10.13
CA LYS A 399 -13.98 -10.81 10.22
C LYS A 399 -15.41 -11.30 10.41
N THR A 400 -15.84 -12.25 9.60
CA THR A 400 -17.07 -12.99 9.84
C THR A 400 -16.76 -14.39 10.33
N THR A 401 -17.55 -14.90 11.27
CA THR A 401 -17.41 -16.26 11.82
C THR A 401 -18.61 -17.08 11.38
N ALA A 402 -18.34 -18.14 10.62
CA ALA A 402 -19.35 -19.12 10.22
C ALA A 402 -18.97 -20.50 10.77
N ALA A 403 -19.88 -21.48 10.65
CA ALA A 403 -19.60 -22.85 11.04
C ALA A 403 -18.41 -23.46 10.31
N THR A 404 -18.05 -22.94 9.14
CA THR A 404 -16.91 -23.35 8.30
C THR A 404 -15.59 -22.67 8.67
N GLY A 405 -15.59 -21.78 9.66
CA GLY A 405 -14.42 -21.02 10.12
C GLY A 405 -14.57 -19.51 9.91
N GLU A 406 -13.50 -18.79 10.22
CA GLU A 406 -13.42 -17.35 10.02
C GLU A 406 -13.17 -17.01 8.53
N ARG A 407 -13.77 -15.91 8.07
CA ARG A 407 -13.54 -15.30 6.76
C ARG A 407 -13.13 -13.85 6.96
N LEU A 408 -12.14 -13.41 6.22
CA LEU A 408 -11.61 -12.06 6.29
C LEU A 408 -12.07 -11.23 5.09
N TRP A 409 -12.56 -10.05 5.39
CA TRP A 409 -13.03 -9.06 4.43
C TRP A 409 -12.28 -7.76 4.62
N PHE A 410 -12.16 -6.96 3.58
CA PHE A 410 -11.61 -5.62 3.70
C PHE A 410 -12.13 -4.67 2.63
N ILE A 411 -12.18 -3.38 2.98
CA ILE A 411 -12.46 -2.29 2.07
C ILE A 411 -11.18 -1.51 1.78
N THR A 412 -11.12 -1.00 0.56
CA THR A 412 -10.00 -0.19 0.08
C THR A 412 -10.35 1.30 0.03
N ALA A 413 -9.34 2.16 -0.02
CA ALA A 413 -9.53 3.60 -0.11
C ALA A 413 -10.23 4.03 -1.41
N ASP A 414 -10.16 3.22 -2.46
CA ASP A 414 -10.84 3.41 -3.75
C ASP A 414 -12.23 2.75 -3.81
N ASN A 415 -12.83 2.48 -2.65
CA ASN A 415 -14.20 1.99 -2.50
C ASN A 415 -14.46 0.62 -3.16
N ARG A 416 -13.61 -0.35 -2.93
CA ARG A 416 -13.81 -1.75 -3.31
C ARG A 416 -13.84 -2.64 -2.08
N LEU A 417 -14.64 -3.70 -2.14
CA LEU A 417 -14.74 -4.73 -1.11
C LEU A 417 -14.16 -6.03 -1.64
N PHE A 418 -13.32 -6.66 -0.83
CA PHE A 418 -12.70 -7.94 -1.16
C PHE A 418 -12.87 -8.96 -0.04
N GLU A 419 -12.95 -10.23 -0.44
CA GLU A 419 -12.80 -11.38 0.44
C GLU A 419 -11.42 -11.98 0.27
N PHE A 420 -10.73 -12.18 1.39
CA PHE A 420 -9.39 -12.75 1.43
C PHE A 420 -9.43 -14.26 1.22
N GLY A 421 -8.56 -14.77 0.34
CA GLY A 421 -8.35 -16.20 0.17
C GLY A 421 -9.55 -17.01 -0.35
N ALA A 422 -10.56 -16.36 -0.93
CA ALA A 422 -11.79 -17.00 -1.38
C ALA A 422 -11.68 -17.59 -2.80
N ALA A 423 -10.72 -17.17 -3.61
CA ALA A 423 -10.53 -17.69 -4.96
C ALA A 423 -9.97 -19.12 -4.97
N SER A 424 -10.25 -19.86 -6.03
CA SER A 424 -9.61 -21.17 -6.29
C SER A 424 -8.16 -21.01 -6.75
N SER A 425 -7.86 -19.95 -7.50
CA SER A 425 -6.51 -19.62 -7.99
C SER A 425 -5.66 -18.96 -6.90
N ARG A 426 -4.34 -19.05 -7.09
CA ARG A 426 -3.35 -18.52 -6.14
C ARG A 426 -2.65 -17.28 -6.70
N GLU A 427 -2.17 -16.40 -5.81
CA GLU A 427 -1.25 -15.31 -6.16
C GLU A 427 0.13 -15.89 -6.51
N THR A 428 0.89 -15.14 -7.30
CA THR A 428 2.29 -15.50 -7.54
C THR A 428 3.10 -15.30 -6.26
N CYS A 429 3.53 -16.40 -5.68
CA CYS A 429 4.45 -16.40 -4.56
C CYS A 429 5.87 -16.17 -5.04
N ARG A 430 6.63 -15.34 -4.32
CA ARG A 430 8.04 -15.04 -4.58
C ARG A 430 8.83 -15.26 -3.32
N PHE A 431 9.76 -16.18 -3.38
CA PHE A 431 10.69 -16.43 -2.29
C PHE A 431 12.12 -16.12 -2.76
N TYR A 432 12.80 -15.26 -2.02
CA TYR A 432 14.19 -14.90 -2.30
C TYR A 432 15.10 -15.50 -1.25
N ILE A 433 16.10 -16.25 -1.72
CA ILE A 433 17.22 -16.75 -0.92
C ILE A 433 18.49 -16.08 -1.41
N GLY A 434 19.29 -15.49 -0.51
CA GLY A 434 20.55 -14.99 -0.97
C GLY A 434 21.07 -13.72 -0.37
N ASP A 435 21.81 -12.99 -1.19
CA ASP A 435 22.87 -12.07 -0.86
C ASP A 435 23.97 -12.74 0.00
N TRP A 436 24.13 -14.04 -0.19
CA TRP A 436 25.05 -14.86 0.59
C TRP A 436 26.48 -14.79 0.07
N ASN A 437 27.43 -14.74 1.00
CA ASN A 437 28.86 -14.79 0.71
C ASN A 437 29.59 -15.74 1.66
N THR A 438 30.33 -16.68 1.13
CA THR A 438 31.05 -17.72 1.89
C THR A 438 32.17 -17.15 2.80
N SER A 439 32.59 -15.91 2.53
CA SER A 439 33.75 -15.27 3.18
C SER A 439 33.40 -13.93 3.82
N SER A 440 32.16 -13.78 4.24
CA SER A 440 31.71 -12.56 4.92
C SER A 440 31.82 -11.27 4.09
N GLY A 441 31.58 -11.36 2.79
CA GLY A 441 31.61 -10.23 1.87
C GLY A 441 32.98 -9.78 1.41
N LYS A 442 34.04 -10.51 1.78
CA LYS A 442 35.43 -10.14 1.47
C LYS A 442 36.00 -10.78 0.21
N VAL A 443 35.34 -11.81 -0.31
CA VAL A 443 35.82 -12.59 -1.45
C VAL A 443 34.74 -12.70 -2.50
N VAL A 444 35.10 -12.54 -3.76
CA VAL A 444 34.24 -12.77 -4.90
C VAL A 444 33.83 -14.23 -4.96
N GLN A 445 32.56 -14.46 -5.13
CA GLN A 445 31.96 -15.77 -5.26
C GLN A 445 31.63 -16.06 -6.72
N ASN A 446 31.79 -17.31 -7.12
CA ASN A 446 31.26 -17.84 -8.36
C ASN A 446 29.94 -18.57 -8.05
N PHE A 447 28.84 -18.08 -8.52
CA PHE A 447 27.53 -18.71 -8.39
C PHE A 447 27.55 -20.02 -9.20
N ARG A 448 27.36 -21.14 -8.56
CA ARG A 448 27.38 -22.47 -9.17
C ARG A 448 25.98 -22.99 -9.45
N ARG A 449 25.13 -22.97 -8.44
CA ARG A 449 23.82 -23.62 -8.53
C ARG A 449 22.86 -23.04 -7.49
N ALA A 450 21.56 -22.98 -7.84
CA ALA A 450 20.46 -22.91 -6.89
C ALA A 450 19.58 -24.15 -7.04
N GLN A 451 19.03 -24.64 -5.94
CA GLN A 451 18.12 -25.75 -5.93
C GLN A 451 16.92 -25.44 -5.04
N PHE A 452 15.73 -25.73 -5.55
CA PHE A 452 14.45 -25.54 -4.86
C PHE A 452 13.69 -26.87 -4.87
N VAL A 453 13.30 -27.32 -3.69
CA VAL A 453 12.55 -28.57 -3.53
C VAL A 453 11.11 -28.24 -3.19
N PHE A 454 10.20 -28.74 -3.99
CA PHE A 454 8.76 -28.59 -3.82
C PHE A 454 8.12 -29.91 -3.40
N SER A 455 7.10 -29.82 -2.56
CA SER A 455 6.20 -30.94 -2.22
C SER A 455 4.76 -30.60 -2.63
N GLU A 456 3.90 -31.60 -2.60
CA GLU A 456 2.46 -31.46 -2.90
C GLU A 456 2.21 -30.87 -4.29
N VAL A 457 3.01 -31.31 -5.27
CA VAL A 457 2.83 -30.90 -6.67
C VAL A 457 1.67 -31.70 -7.25
N VAL A 458 0.51 -31.06 -7.37
CA VAL A 458 -0.74 -31.72 -7.83
C VAL A 458 -1.26 -31.13 -9.14
N GLU A 459 -0.65 -30.09 -9.64
CA GLU A 459 -1.03 -29.43 -10.90
C GLU A 459 0.20 -28.95 -11.66
N ASP A 460 0.09 -28.91 -12.98
CA ASP A 460 1.15 -28.41 -13.84
C ASP A 460 1.36 -26.91 -13.61
N THR A 461 2.60 -26.52 -13.42
CA THR A 461 2.95 -25.11 -13.29
C THR A 461 4.36 -24.83 -13.83
N VAL A 462 4.66 -23.59 -14.12
CA VAL A 462 6.01 -23.14 -14.44
C VAL A 462 6.57 -22.38 -13.24
N VAL A 463 7.66 -22.90 -12.71
CA VAL A 463 8.44 -22.22 -11.67
C VAL A 463 9.48 -21.35 -12.36
N GLN A 464 9.44 -20.05 -12.09
CA GLN A 464 10.45 -19.11 -12.58
C GLN A 464 11.59 -18.99 -11.56
N VAL A 465 12.82 -19.15 -12.01
CA VAL A 465 14.01 -18.89 -11.19
C VAL A 465 14.75 -17.70 -11.76
N THR A 466 14.97 -16.69 -10.92
CA THR A 466 15.71 -15.48 -11.26
C THR A 466 16.99 -15.43 -10.42
N SER A 467 18.14 -15.37 -11.05
CA SER A 467 19.43 -15.33 -10.35
C SER A 467 19.98 -13.91 -10.22
N TYR A 468 20.63 -13.66 -9.11
CA TYR A 468 21.20 -12.36 -8.77
C TYR A 468 22.66 -12.51 -8.36
N VAL A 469 23.47 -11.53 -8.74
CA VAL A 469 24.84 -11.36 -8.25
C VAL A 469 25.00 -9.90 -7.88
N ASP A 470 25.42 -9.63 -6.64
CA ASP A 470 25.48 -8.28 -6.07
C ASP A 470 24.17 -7.50 -6.23
N GLN A 471 23.03 -8.19 -6.06
CA GLN A 471 21.69 -7.71 -6.25
C GLN A 471 21.33 -7.32 -7.71
N ASN A 472 22.22 -7.62 -8.66
CA ASN A 472 21.94 -7.44 -10.08
C ASN A 472 21.41 -8.74 -10.68
N LEU A 473 20.33 -8.65 -11.46
CA LEU A 473 19.79 -9.79 -12.20
C LEU A 473 20.82 -10.32 -13.18
N LYS A 474 20.95 -11.65 -13.24
CA LYS A 474 21.77 -12.33 -14.23
C LYS A 474 20.94 -13.00 -15.30
N GLU A 475 20.00 -13.84 -14.92
CA GLU A 475 19.10 -14.48 -15.86
C GLU A 475 17.80 -14.92 -15.19
N ARG A 476 16.79 -15.20 -15.98
CA ARG A 476 15.51 -15.74 -15.55
C ARG A 476 15.14 -16.92 -16.45
N VAL A 477 14.89 -18.07 -15.84
CA VAL A 477 14.57 -19.32 -16.54
C VAL A 477 13.32 -19.95 -15.95
N GLY A 478 12.41 -20.41 -16.82
CA GLY A 478 11.22 -21.14 -16.42
C GLY A 478 11.47 -22.65 -16.41
N TYR A 479 11.05 -23.32 -15.35
CA TYR A 479 11.12 -24.75 -15.18
C TYR A 479 9.71 -25.34 -15.09
N PRO A 480 9.38 -26.36 -15.88
CA PRO A 480 8.12 -27.07 -15.71
C PRO A 480 8.13 -27.85 -14.40
N LEU A 481 7.05 -27.73 -13.66
CA LEU A 481 6.77 -28.50 -12.46
C LEU A 481 5.54 -29.35 -12.76
N VAL A 482 5.70 -30.66 -12.83
CA VAL A 482 4.64 -31.60 -13.22
C VAL A 482 4.35 -32.59 -12.10
N PRO A 483 3.10 -33.06 -11.94
CA PRO A 483 2.76 -34.11 -11.00
C PRO A 483 3.49 -35.41 -11.32
N ALA A 484 3.80 -36.20 -10.28
CA ALA A 484 4.57 -37.45 -10.42
C ALA A 484 3.93 -38.50 -11.31
N GLU A 485 2.63 -38.44 -11.51
CA GLU A 485 1.89 -39.40 -12.35
C GLU A 485 2.28 -39.31 -13.86
N GLN A 486 2.93 -38.22 -14.26
CA GLN A 486 3.39 -38.04 -15.65
C GLN A 486 4.89 -38.32 -15.84
N ASN A 487 5.63 -38.59 -14.77
CA ASN A 487 7.00 -39.05 -14.88
C ASN A 487 7.01 -40.55 -15.08
N ASP A 488 7.37 -41.00 -16.26
CA ASP A 488 7.78 -42.37 -16.52
C ASP A 488 9.02 -42.70 -15.68
N ALA A 489 8.82 -42.90 -14.37
CA ALA A 489 9.84 -43.44 -13.51
C ALA A 489 10.11 -44.87 -13.97
N PRO A 490 11.36 -45.29 -14.15
CA PRO A 490 11.67 -46.68 -14.46
C PRO A 490 11.06 -47.52 -13.35
N VAL A 491 10.20 -48.46 -13.77
CA VAL A 491 9.52 -49.41 -12.89
C VAL A 491 10.59 -50.26 -12.20
N LEU A 492 11.01 -49.86 -11.04
CA LEU A 492 11.64 -50.74 -10.08
C LEU A 492 10.51 -51.52 -9.42
N SER A 493 10.36 -52.76 -9.83
CA SER A 493 9.41 -53.71 -9.29
C SER A 493 9.74 -54.01 -7.82
N VAL A 494 9.12 -53.29 -6.92
CA VAL A 494 8.99 -53.69 -5.52
C VAL A 494 7.51 -53.51 -5.14
N PRO A 495 6.83 -54.54 -4.65
CA PRO A 495 5.42 -54.46 -4.33
C PRO A 495 5.19 -53.75 -2.98
N PHE A 496 5.34 -52.44 -2.97
CA PHE A 496 4.73 -51.59 -1.98
C PHE A 496 3.75 -50.70 -2.72
N ALA A 497 2.46 -50.89 -2.40
CA ALA A 497 1.44 -49.93 -2.77
C ALA A 497 1.84 -48.56 -2.19
N MET A 498 2.53 -47.77 -2.99
CA MET A 498 2.68 -46.33 -2.69
C MET A 498 1.29 -45.74 -2.89
N THR A 499 0.65 -45.45 -1.78
CA THR A 499 -0.47 -44.53 -1.78
C THR A 499 -0.06 -43.32 -2.56
N THR A 500 -0.84 -42.94 -3.56
CA THR A 500 -0.67 -41.71 -4.33
C THR A 500 -0.63 -40.50 -3.39
N GLY A 501 0.53 -40.20 -2.87
CA GLY A 501 0.78 -38.98 -2.13
C GLY A 501 1.23 -37.89 -3.10
N PRO A 502 1.07 -36.60 -2.74
CA PRO A 502 1.51 -35.50 -3.59
C PRO A 502 3.01 -35.60 -3.88
N ALA A 503 3.36 -35.44 -5.15
CA ALA A 503 4.72 -35.57 -5.63
C ALA A 503 5.68 -34.54 -5.05
N THR A 504 6.93 -34.94 -4.88
CA THR A 504 8.07 -34.05 -4.62
C THR A 504 8.78 -33.78 -5.93
N ALA A 505 9.05 -32.50 -6.22
CA ALA A 505 9.82 -32.09 -7.40
C ALA A 505 11.02 -31.22 -7.00
N VAL A 506 12.07 -31.33 -7.79
CA VAL A 506 13.31 -30.58 -7.58
C VAL A 506 13.57 -29.71 -8.79
N VAL A 507 13.64 -28.40 -8.59
CA VAL A 507 14.11 -27.43 -9.58
C VAL A 507 15.57 -27.12 -9.31
N GLN A 508 16.44 -27.45 -10.27
CA GLN A 508 17.85 -27.15 -10.21
C GLN A 508 18.18 -26.13 -11.28
N TYR A 509 18.71 -24.99 -10.85
CA TYR A 509 19.16 -23.91 -11.69
C TYR A 509 20.67 -23.80 -11.66
N GLU A 510 21.30 -23.73 -12.83
CA GLU A 510 22.71 -23.44 -13.01
C GLU A 510 22.82 -22.22 -13.95
N PRO A 511 23.61 -21.17 -13.58
CA PRO A 511 23.78 -20.02 -14.47
C PRO A 511 24.33 -20.43 -15.83
N SER A 512 23.68 -20.00 -16.92
CA SER A 512 24.09 -20.27 -18.30
C SER A 512 25.43 -19.62 -18.64
N THR A 513 25.77 -18.55 -17.93
CA THR A 513 27.04 -17.83 -18.05
C THR A 513 27.71 -17.67 -16.67
N ALA A 514 29.03 -17.56 -16.66
CA ALA A 514 29.79 -17.36 -15.43
C ALA A 514 29.29 -16.12 -14.67
N ALA A 515 28.86 -16.33 -13.42
CA ALA A 515 28.25 -15.32 -12.57
C ALA A 515 29.10 -15.10 -11.32
N TYR A 516 29.81 -13.98 -11.26
CA TYR A 516 30.74 -13.65 -10.17
C TYR A 516 30.29 -12.38 -9.46
N GLY A 517 30.37 -12.36 -8.14
CA GLY A 517 30.10 -11.20 -7.31
C GLY A 517 30.40 -11.43 -5.84
N PHE A 518 30.19 -10.41 -5.02
CA PHE A 518 30.37 -10.50 -3.57
C PHE A 518 29.20 -11.21 -2.90
N GLY A 519 27.99 -11.04 -3.42
CA GLY A 519 26.79 -11.70 -2.94
C GLY A 519 26.06 -12.41 -4.07
N ILE A 520 25.61 -13.60 -3.82
CA ILE A 520 24.79 -14.38 -4.76
C ILE A 520 23.40 -14.60 -4.17
N GLY A 521 22.40 -14.65 -5.03
CA GLY A 521 21.03 -14.90 -4.63
C GLY A 521 20.20 -15.47 -5.77
N ALA A 522 19.06 -16.06 -5.40
CA ALA A 522 18.07 -16.54 -6.34
C ALA A 522 16.66 -16.29 -5.80
N MET A 523 15.76 -15.87 -6.69
CA MET A 523 14.34 -15.76 -6.43
C MET A 523 13.61 -16.86 -7.19
N VAL A 524 12.75 -17.56 -6.51
CA VAL A 524 11.83 -18.52 -7.11
C VAL A 524 10.41 -17.98 -7.05
N GLU A 525 9.66 -18.12 -8.15
CA GLU A 525 8.29 -17.65 -8.29
C GLU A 525 7.39 -18.78 -8.80
N TRP A 526 6.23 -18.95 -8.18
CA TRP A 526 5.21 -19.93 -8.61
C TRP A 526 3.82 -19.50 -8.11
N ASN A 527 2.76 -20.02 -8.72
CA ASN A 527 1.38 -19.69 -8.38
C ASN A 527 0.45 -20.91 -8.26
N SER A 528 1.03 -22.09 -8.11
CA SER A 528 0.28 -23.35 -7.88
C SER A 528 0.14 -23.68 -6.40
N SER A 529 -0.50 -24.80 -6.09
CA SER A 529 -0.62 -25.31 -4.71
C SER A 529 0.66 -25.96 -4.18
N ALA A 530 1.71 -26.12 -5.01
CA ALA A 530 2.99 -26.68 -4.61
C ALA A 530 3.62 -25.88 -3.46
N LYS A 531 4.24 -26.60 -2.52
CA LYS A 531 4.85 -26.01 -1.32
C LYS A 531 6.36 -26.09 -1.42
N LEU A 532 7.05 -24.97 -1.29
CA LEU A 532 8.51 -24.94 -1.19
C LEU A 532 8.94 -25.49 0.19
N VAL A 533 9.74 -26.53 0.17
CA VAL A 533 10.20 -27.25 1.38
C VAL A 533 11.64 -26.90 1.73
N PHE A 534 12.45 -26.62 0.71
CA PHE A 534 13.88 -26.47 0.88
C PHE A 534 14.45 -25.61 -0.26
N ALA A 535 15.45 -24.79 0.05
CA ALA A 535 16.17 -24.01 -0.95
C ALA A 535 17.67 -23.97 -0.64
N THR A 536 18.50 -24.09 -1.68
CA THR A 536 19.97 -23.99 -1.51
C THR A 536 20.59 -23.06 -2.52
N LEU A 537 21.68 -22.43 -2.13
CA LEU A 537 22.62 -21.75 -3.01
C LEU A 537 23.99 -22.40 -2.88
N GLU A 538 24.65 -22.66 -4.00
CA GLU A 538 25.99 -23.18 -4.05
C GLU A 538 26.93 -22.19 -4.74
N ALA A 539 28.06 -21.91 -4.07
CA ALA A 539 29.09 -21.05 -4.57
C ALA A 539 30.48 -21.58 -4.32
N ALA A 540 31.42 -21.13 -5.13
CA ALA A 540 32.83 -21.35 -4.90
C ALA A 540 33.55 -20.00 -4.82
N PRO A 541 34.50 -19.79 -3.86
CA PRO A 541 35.37 -18.64 -3.86
C PRO A 541 36.13 -18.53 -5.18
N ASN A 542 36.17 -17.36 -5.78
CA ASN A 542 36.88 -17.18 -7.06
C ASN A 542 38.37 -16.87 -6.87
N GLY A 543 38.82 -16.63 -5.65
CA GLY A 543 40.21 -16.24 -5.39
C GLY A 543 40.58 -14.84 -5.86
N SER A 544 39.67 -14.13 -6.54
CA SER A 544 39.90 -12.78 -7.01
C SER A 544 39.78 -11.77 -5.87
N THR A 545 40.69 -10.82 -5.79
CA THR A 545 40.60 -9.71 -4.86
C THR A 545 39.70 -8.60 -5.42
N PRO A 546 39.09 -7.75 -4.56
CA PRO A 546 38.25 -6.64 -5.01
C PRO A 546 38.90 -5.74 -6.07
N SER A 547 40.20 -5.56 -6.03
CA SER A 547 40.94 -4.76 -7.00
C SER A 547 41.02 -5.35 -8.40
N GLN A 548 40.82 -6.66 -8.57
CA GLN A 548 40.80 -7.31 -9.88
C GLN A 548 39.42 -7.21 -10.56
N LEU A 549 38.37 -7.03 -9.78
CA LEU A 549 37.01 -6.82 -10.32
C LEU A 549 36.84 -5.43 -10.89
N SER A 550 37.49 -4.41 -10.33
CA SER A 550 37.37 -3.04 -10.85
C SER A 550 37.93 -2.87 -12.26
N GLN A 551 38.80 -3.78 -12.70
CA GLN A 551 39.38 -3.76 -14.05
C GLN A 551 38.56 -4.53 -15.09
N ASN A 552 37.66 -5.45 -14.65
CA ASN A 552 36.82 -6.24 -15.56
C ASN A 552 35.33 -5.76 -15.62
N TYR A 553 35.02 -4.76 -14.83
CA TYR A 553 33.75 -4.05 -14.98
C TYR A 553 33.82 -3.08 -16.17
N THR A 554 33.98 -3.60 -17.36
CA THR A 554 33.46 -2.91 -18.54
C THR A 554 31.96 -2.89 -18.35
N GLN A 555 31.38 -1.68 -18.32
CA GLN A 555 29.94 -1.42 -18.36
C GLN A 555 29.26 -2.26 -19.44
N GLY A 556 29.10 -3.54 -19.20
CA GLY A 556 28.18 -4.38 -19.92
C GLY A 556 26.81 -4.08 -19.36
N SER A 557 26.02 -3.38 -20.17
CA SER A 557 24.59 -3.09 -19.98
C SER A 557 24.05 -3.41 -18.60
N LEU A 558 23.73 -2.40 -17.84
CA LEU A 558 22.88 -2.48 -16.65
C LEU A 558 21.54 -3.09 -17.06
N ALA A 559 21.51 -4.41 -17.27
CA ALA A 559 20.30 -5.13 -17.57
C ALA A 559 19.51 -5.29 -16.26
N ALA A 560 18.57 -4.44 -16.12
CA ALA A 560 17.23 -4.60 -15.56
C ALA A 560 17.06 -5.56 -14.38
N THR A 561 17.28 -5.08 -13.16
CA THR A 561 16.46 -5.49 -11.98
C THR A 561 16.73 -4.67 -10.72
N ARG A 562 17.50 -3.63 -10.78
CA ARG A 562 17.20 -2.51 -9.87
C ARG A 562 15.96 -1.83 -10.44
N PRO A 563 15.04 -1.36 -9.59
CA PRO A 563 14.03 -0.44 -10.05
C PRO A 563 14.73 0.60 -10.92
N GLN A 564 14.38 0.66 -12.19
CA GLN A 564 14.96 1.64 -13.10
C GLN A 564 14.43 2.99 -12.67
N GLN A 565 15.31 3.96 -12.58
CA GLN A 565 14.91 5.30 -12.17
C GLN A 565 15.11 6.28 -13.29
N PHE A 566 14.10 7.10 -13.51
CA PHE A 566 14.07 8.09 -14.58
C PHE A 566 13.63 9.43 -13.99
N ALA A 567 14.37 10.49 -14.29
CA ALA A 567 14.01 11.85 -13.91
C ALA A 567 13.51 12.59 -15.15
N PHE A 568 12.24 12.96 -15.20
CA PHE A 568 11.63 13.71 -16.29
C PHE A 568 11.59 15.19 -15.96
N VAL A 569 11.96 16.02 -16.93
CA VAL A 569 11.89 17.47 -16.80
C VAL A 569 11.99 18.14 -18.18
N GLY A 570 11.22 19.16 -18.41
CA GLY A 570 11.28 20.03 -19.58
C GLY A 570 11.37 21.49 -19.19
N ASP A 571 11.49 22.36 -20.21
CA ASP A 571 11.43 23.81 -20.03
C ASP A 571 12.55 24.31 -19.09
N MET A 572 13.78 23.92 -19.45
CA MET A 572 14.94 24.03 -18.58
C MET A 572 15.66 25.35 -18.74
N GLU A 573 16.03 25.93 -17.60
CA GLU A 573 16.98 27.04 -17.50
C GLU A 573 18.25 26.55 -16.79
N PRO A 574 19.43 27.10 -17.14
CA PRO A 574 20.64 26.88 -16.37
C PRO A 574 20.45 27.32 -14.92
N GLY A 575 20.57 26.40 -13.96
CA GLY A 575 20.38 26.72 -12.55
C GLY A 575 19.95 25.54 -11.70
N ALA A 576 19.19 25.82 -10.64
CA ALA A 576 18.94 24.90 -9.55
C ALA A 576 18.43 23.50 -9.96
N VAL A 577 17.55 23.38 -10.96
CA VAL A 577 17.03 22.07 -11.40
C VAL A 577 18.12 21.31 -12.15
N ALA A 578 18.81 21.93 -13.11
CA ALA A 578 19.91 21.31 -13.83
C ALA A 578 21.04 20.84 -12.88
N ASP A 579 21.34 21.64 -11.85
CA ASP A 579 22.31 21.30 -10.79
C ASP A 579 21.89 20.12 -9.91
N LEU A 580 20.59 19.95 -9.71
CA LEU A 580 20.06 18.78 -8.98
C LEU A 580 20.14 17.51 -9.84
N LEU A 581 19.82 17.60 -11.12
CA LEU A 581 19.82 16.45 -12.03
C LEU A 581 21.20 15.81 -12.16
N VAL A 582 22.25 16.62 -12.26
CA VAL A 582 23.63 16.09 -12.37
C VAL A 582 24.09 15.39 -11.09
N LYS A 583 23.53 15.76 -9.94
CA LYS A 583 23.81 15.16 -8.62
C LYS A 583 23.01 13.87 -8.37
N LEU A 584 22.06 13.54 -9.22
CA LEU A 584 21.32 12.29 -9.10
C LEU A 584 22.24 11.07 -9.23
N PRO A 585 21.95 9.96 -8.53
CA PRO A 585 22.73 8.73 -8.63
C PRO A 585 22.99 8.30 -10.08
N ALA A 586 24.14 7.74 -10.36
CA ALA A 586 24.54 7.38 -11.72
C ALA A 586 23.63 6.36 -12.44
N ASN A 587 22.78 5.68 -11.70
CA ASN A 587 21.76 4.75 -12.21
C ASN A 587 20.44 5.45 -12.59
N VAL A 588 20.32 6.76 -12.40
CA VAL A 588 19.14 7.52 -12.82
C VAL A 588 19.37 8.08 -14.23
N THR A 589 18.51 7.69 -15.16
CA THR A 589 18.50 8.27 -16.51
C THR A 589 17.60 9.51 -16.52
N VAL A 590 18.09 10.60 -17.07
CA VAL A 590 17.34 11.85 -17.21
C VAL A 590 16.65 11.89 -18.56
N ILE A 591 15.36 12.17 -18.56
CA ILE A 591 14.52 12.30 -19.74
C ILE A 591 14.14 13.79 -19.88
N GLY A 592 14.74 14.43 -20.83
CA GLY A 592 14.44 15.82 -21.13
C GLY A 592 13.23 15.95 -22.05
N LEU A 593 12.30 16.82 -21.70
CA LEU A 593 11.00 16.97 -22.35
C LEU A 593 10.95 18.19 -23.29
N GLY A 594 12.08 18.68 -23.75
CA GLY A 594 12.18 19.82 -24.68
C GLY A 594 12.38 21.17 -24.00
N ASP A 595 12.66 22.18 -24.85
CA ASP A 595 12.95 23.56 -24.48
C ASP A 595 14.14 23.70 -23.52
N TYR A 596 15.33 23.58 -24.10
CA TYR A 596 16.61 23.79 -23.39
C TYR A 596 17.23 25.13 -23.72
N PHE A 597 16.81 25.80 -24.83
CA PHE A 597 17.41 27.00 -25.36
C PHE A 597 16.34 28.07 -25.59
N TYR A 598 16.20 29.01 -24.70
CA TYR A 598 15.28 30.13 -24.84
C TYR A 598 15.95 31.37 -25.44
N GLY A 599 15.27 32.03 -26.37
CA GLY A 599 15.77 33.24 -27.03
C GLY A 599 16.79 32.98 -28.12
N ALA A 600 17.41 34.06 -28.64
CA ALA A 600 18.25 34.00 -29.85
C ALA A 600 19.71 33.57 -29.60
N ASP A 601 20.18 33.58 -28.37
CA ASP A 601 21.58 33.21 -28.05
C ASP A 601 21.68 31.80 -27.48
N HIS A 602 21.45 30.81 -28.30
CA HIS A 602 21.62 29.39 -27.92
C HIS A 602 23.06 29.06 -27.50
N THR A 603 24.05 29.81 -27.95
CA THR A 603 25.47 29.58 -27.60
C THR A 603 25.74 29.87 -26.15
N ALA A 604 25.10 30.89 -25.56
CA ALA A 604 25.21 31.20 -24.15
C ALA A 604 24.63 30.07 -23.29
N TYR A 605 23.48 29.50 -23.67
CA TYR A 605 22.91 28.33 -23.00
C TYR A 605 23.81 27.09 -23.10
N TYR A 606 24.41 26.89 -24.29
CA TYR A 606 25.38 25.80 -24.49
C TYR A 606 26.53 25.88 -23.49
N ALA A 607 27.11 27.06 -23.30
CA ALA A 607 28.19 27.27 -22.34
C ALA A 607 27.70 27.11 -20.88
N ALA A 608 26.49 27.60 -20.58
CA ALA A 608 25.93 27.51 -19.23
C ALA A 608 25.57 26.08 -18.79
N TYR A 609 25.37 25.16 -19.74
CA TYR A 609 25.11 23.74 -19.41
C TYR A 609 26.39 22.88 -19.34
N ALA A 610 27.59 23.46 -19.42
CA ALA A 610 28.84 22.72 -19.47
C ALA A 610 29.02 21.74 -18.29
N ASP A 611 28.68 22.17 -17.08
CA ASP A 611 28.86 21.40 -15.84
C ASP A 611 27.59 20.62 -15.44
N THR A 612 26.55 20.66 -16.25
CA THR A 612 25.25 20.01 -15.96
C THR A 612 24.80 19.08 -17.08
N LEU A 613 24.01 19.53 -18.05
CA LEU A 613 23.47 18.68 -19.11
C LEU A 613 24.56 18.07 -20.01
N GLN A 614 25.68 18.76 -20.23
CA GLN A 614 26.81 18.15 -20.95
C GLN A 614 27.43 16.99 -20.18
N VAL A 615 27.50 17.08 -18.85
CA VAL A 615 27.97 15.99 -18.00
C VAL A 615 27.03 14.79 -18.10
N LEU A 616 25.72 15.01 -18.00
CA LEU A 616 24.72 13.94 -18.12
C LEU A 616 24.79 13.26 -19.50
N LYS A 617 24.96 14.04 -20.54
CA LYS A 617 25.17 13.52 -21.90
C LYS A 617 26.45 12.70 -22.00
N ALA A 618 27.59 13.22 -21.52
CA ALA A 618 28.86 12.51 -21.54
C ALA A 618 28.81 11.19 -20.77
N GLN A 619 27.96 11.11 -19.73
CA GLN A 619 27.70 9.90 -18.99
C GLN A 619 26.76 8.91 -19.71
N GLY A 620 26.20 9.28 -20.86
CA GLY A 620 25.26 8.45 -21.64
C GLY A 620 23.91 8.24 -20.95
N ARG A 621 23.50 9.14 -20.04
CA ARG A 621 22.27 9.02 -19.27
C ARG A 621 21.31 10.21 -19.45
N PHE A 622 21.32 10.80 -20.64
CA PHE A 622 20.39 11.86 -21.02
C PHE A 622 19.70 11.52 -22.35
N ILE A 623 18.38 11.39 -22.32
CA ILE A 623 17.50 11.13 -23.47
C ILE A 623 16.65 12.38 -23.66
N THR A 624 16.48 12.86 -24.90
CA THR A 624 15.85 14.15 -25.16
C THR A 624 14.82 14.11 -26.27
N VAL A 625 13.82 14.97 -26.19
CA VAL A 625 12.99 15.44 -27.30
C VAL A 625 13.24 16.94 -27.50
N ALA A 626 13.13 17.43 -28.72
CA ALA A 626 13.21 18.88 -28.99
C ALA A 626 11.89 19.56 -28.64
N GLY A 627 11.96 20.75 -28.05
CA GLY A 627 10.81 21.63 -27.87
C GLY A 627 10.75 22.73 -28.95
N ASN A 628 9.72 23.57 -28.89
CA ASN A 628 9.53 24.62 -29.89
C ASN A 628 10.65 25.67 -29.84
N HIS A 629 11.13 26.04 -28.65
CA HIS A 629 12.24 27.00 -28.53
C HIS A 629 13.58 26.45 -29.03
N ASP A 630 13.77 25.13 -28.95
CA ASP A 630 14.96 24.47 -29.52
C ASP A 630 14.99 24.50 -31.05
N LEU A 631 13.81 24.65 -31.67
CA LEU A 631 13.64 24.61 -33.14
C LEU A 631 13.45 25.99 -33.78
N ASP A 632 12.89 26.97 -33.05
CA ASP A 632 12.41 28.24 -33.60
C ASP A 632 13.51 29.15 -34.17
N TYR A 633 14.71 29.13 -33.61
CA TYR A 633 15.76 30.07 -33.96
C TYR A 633 16.60 29.63 -35.20
N ASP A 634 17.04 28.35 -35.18
CA ASP A 634 18.01 27.86 -36.17
C ASP A 634 17.60 26.53 -36.81
N GLY A 635 16.35 26.12 -36.61
CA GLY A 635 15.83 24.85 -37.13
C GLY A 635 16.38 23.65 -36.36
N GLY A 636 16.77 23.84 -35.11
CA GLY A 636 17.30 22.80 -34.25
C GLY A 636 18.77 22.49 -34.51
N LEU A 637 19.52 23.35 -35.19
CA LEU A 637 20.95 23.12 -35.47
C LEU A 637 21.75 23.06 -34.17
N VAL A 638 21.58 24.03 -33.27
CA VAL A 638 22.25 24.05 -31.97
C VAL A 638 21.82 22.86 -31.11
N TYR A 639 20.55 22.56 -31.07
CA TYR A 639 20.02 21.38 -30.38
C TYR A 639 20.70 20.08 -30.88
N ASN A 640 20.73 19.86 -32.19
CA ASN A 640 21.36 18.69 -32.79
C ASN A 640 22.87 18.62 -32.51
N ASN A 641 23.57 19.77 -32.57
CA ASN A 641 25.00 19.84 -32.26
C ASN A 641 25.26 19.57 -30.77
N PHE A 642 24.39 20.07 -29.90
CA PHE A 642 24.54 19.88 -28.45
C PHE A 642 24.25 18.45 -28.06
N PHE A 643 23.11 17.87 -28.45
CA PHE A 643 22.69 16.53 -28.07
C PHE A 643 23.23 15.42 -28.98
N GLY A 644 23.58 15.71 -30.23
CA GLY A 644 24.33 14.83 -31.11
C GLY A 644 23.61 13.58 -31.60
N ASN A 645 22.28 13.54 -31.54
CA ASN A 645 21.54 12.35 -31.97
C ASN A 645 21.08 12.38 -33.44
N GLY A 646 20.98 13.54 -34.07
CA GLY A 646 20.61 13.73 -35.47
C GLY A 646 19.26 13.16 -35.92
N LYS A 647 18.51 12.57 -34.97
CA LYS A 647 17.20 11.96 -35.21
C LYS A 647 16.10 12.85 -34.63
N ARG A 648 15.06 13.06 -35.43
CA ARG A 648 13.90 13.85 -35.00
C ARG A 648 12.99 13.06 -34.07
N HIS A 649 12.70 11.82 -34.44
CA HIS A 649 11.95 10.87 -33.63
C HIS A 649 12.67 9.52 -33.62
N TYR A 650 12.59 8.80 -32.50
CA TYR A 650 13.33 7.55 -32.32
C TYR A 650 12.80 6.81 -31.08
N SER A 651 13.18 5.55 -30.93
CA SER A 651 13.00 4.85 -29.63
C SER A 651 14.32 4.44 -29.02
N VAL A 652 14.33 4.30 -27.70
CA VAL A 652 15.48 3.84 -26.95
C VAL A 652 15.05 2.96 -25.78
N VAL A 653 15.71 1.83 -25.62
CA VAL A 653 15.45 0.87 -24.53
C VAL A 653 16.43 1.15 -23.40
N VAL A 654 15.91 1.33 -22.19
CA VAL A 654 16.68 1.40 -20.95
C VAL A 654 16.09 0.40 -19.96
N GLY A 655 16.77 -0.72 -19.80
CA GLY A 655 16.30 -1.79 -18.94
C GLY A 655 14.99 -2.41 -19.41
N ASN A 656 13.94 -2.32 -18.58
CA ASN A 656 12.61 -2.84 -18.87
C ASN A 656 11.65 -1.80 -19.50
N VAL A 657 12.18 -0.62 -19.81
CA VAL A 657 11.42 0.51 -20.37
C VAL A 657 11.89 0.80 -21.79
N GLU A 658 10.97 1.06 -22.69
CA GLU A 658 11.26 1.67 -23.98
C GLU A 658 10.60 3.05 -24.04
N PHE A 659 11.43 4.05 -24.35
CA PHE A 659 11.01 5.43 -24.57
C PHE A 659 10.82 5.64 -26.07
N PHE A 660 9.67 6.16 -26.44
CA PHE A 660 9.32 6.54 -27.80
C PHE A 660 9.31 8.05 -27.88
N ILE A 661 10.34 8.61 -28.47
CA ILE A 661 10.52 10.05 -28.62
C ILE A 661 9.74 10.50 -29.86
N TYR A 662 8.74 11.34 -29.64
CA TYR A 662 7.83 11.83 -30.65
C TYR A 662 7.99 13.32 -30.85
N ASN A 663 8.48 13.72 -32.01
CA ASN A 663 8.73 15.12 -32.31
C ASN A 663 7.47 15.78 -32.86
N THR A 664 7.04 16.86 -32.24
CA THR A 664 5.87 17.62 -32.69
C THR A 664 6.23 18.73 -33.65
N GLY A 665 7.51 19.12 -33.70
CA GLY A 665 8.01 20.11 -34.62
C GLY A 665 7.31 21.45 -34.51
N TRP A 666 6.73 21.78 -33.38
CA TRP A 666 5.81 22.88 -33.19
C TRP A 666 6.49 24.24 -33.36
N ASN A 667 5.91 25.07 -34.21
CA ASN A 667 6.19 26.49 -34.29
C ASN A 667 4.87 27.24 -34.31
N THR A 668 4.76 28.27 -33.50
CA THR A 668 3.53 29.08 -33.34
C THR A 668 2.92 29.64 -34.64
N ALA A 669 3.71 29.72 -35.70
CA ALA A 669 3.27 30.27 -36.99
C ALA A 669 2.45 29.29 -37.86
N THR A 670 2.41 27.99 -37.53
CA THR A 670 1.84 26.93 -38.39
C THR A 670 0.83 26.03 -37.74
N VAL A 671 0.10 26.53 -36.75
CA VAL A 671 -0.99 25.81 -36.08
C VAL A 671 -2.00 25.28 -37.11
N GLY A 672 -2.09 23.96 -37.24
CA GLY A 672 -3.07 23.31 -38.11
C GLY A 672 -2.54 22.72 -39.41
N THR A 673 -1.23 22.75 -39.69
CA THR A 673 -0.66 22.05 -40.86
C THR A 673 -0.23 20.63 -40.48
N THR A 674 -0.46 19.68 -41.38
CA THR A 674 -0.12 18.27 -41.20
C THR A 674 1.36 17.95 -41.39
N ALA A 675 2.14 18.89 -41.93
CA ALA A 675 3.58 18.79 -42.12
C ALA A 675 4.23 20.10 -41.69
N HIS A 676 5.30 19.99 -40.92
CA HIS A 676 6.09 21.10 -40.42
C HIS A 676 7.53 21.04 -40.94
N PRO A 677 8.21 22.18 -41.19
CA PRO A 677 9.60 22.18 -41.67
C PRO A 677 10.55 21.32 -40.80
N TYR A 678 10.30 21.27 -39.50
CA TYR A 678 11.14 20.53 -38.56
C TYR A 678 10.63 19.10 -38.29
N GLU A 679 9.41 18.76 -38.76
CA GLU A 679 8.90 17.40 -38.76
C GLU A 679 8.10 17.09 -40.01
N PRO A 680 8.80 16.93 -41.16
CA PRO A 680 8.18 16.68 -42.46
C PRO A 680 7.39 15.37 -42.51
N ASP A 681 7.65 14.40 -41.60
CA ASP A 681 6.92 13.15 -41.50
C ASP A 681 5.58 13.33 -40.80
N GLY A 682 5.31 14.57 -40.28
CA GLY A 682 4.07 14.95 -39.62
C GLY A 682 3.88 14.33 -38.22
N PHE A 683 2.93 14.87 -37.45
CA PHE A 683 2.69 14.48 -36.08
C PHE A 683 1.20 14.20 -35.73
N VAL A 684 0.32 14.28 -36.71
CA VAL A 684 -1.12 14.00 -36.51
C VAL A 684 -1.45 12.56 -36.84
N THR A 685 -2.64 12.13 -36.46
CA THR A 685 -3.16 10.79 -36.80
C THR A 685 -3.04 10.52 -38.28
N GLY A 686 -2.41 9.42 -38.64
CA GLY A 686 -2.20 8.99 -40.03
C GLY A 686 -0.94 9.53 -40.68
N SER A 687 -0.17 10.42 -40.03
CA SER A 687 1.15 10.85 -40.51
C SER A 687 2.17 9.69 -40.52
N VAL A 688 3.28 9.88 -41.18
CA VAL A 688 4.35 8.87 -41.26
C VAL A 688 4.85 8.55 -39.86
N GLN A 689 5.22 9.57 -39.07
CA GLN A 689 5.73 9.42 -37.71
C GLN A 689 4.71 8.75 -36.79
N ALA A 690 3.41 9.11 -36.87
CA ALA A 690 2.38 8.49 -36.06
C ALA A 690 2.18 6.99 -36.39
N ASN A 691 2.29 6.62 -37.67
CA ASN A 691 2.22 5.22 -38.10
C ASN A 691 3.46 4.43 -37.65
N GLU A 692 4.64 5.04 -37.71
CA GLU A 692 5.88 4.45 -37.21
C GLU A 692 5.82 4.25 -35.69
N LEU A 693 5.34 5.24 -34.93
CA LEU A 693 5.13 5.13 -33.47
C LEU A 693 4.18 3.98 -33.15
N ARG A 694 3.04 3.89 -33.86
CA ARG A 694 2.08 2.81 -33.65
C ARG A 694 2.70 1.43 -33.90
N ALA A 695 3.46 1.29 -34.99
CA ALA A 695 4.13 0.04 -35.34
C ALA A 695 5.22 -0.31 -34.33
N ALA A 696 6.01 0.67 -33.88
CA ALA A 696 7.05 0.49 -32.89
C ALA A 696 6.48 0.10 -31.51
N LEU A 697 5.40 0.76 -31.05
CA LEU A 697 4.70 0.39 -29.81
C LEU A 697 4.14 -1.05 -29.86
N ALA A 698 3.61 -1.46 -31.01
CA ALA A 698 3.09 -2.81 -31.20
C ALA A 698 4.21 -3.87 -31.25
N ALA A 699 5.35 -3.54 -31.84
CA ALA A 699 6.49 -4.44 -31.95
C ALA A 699 7.32 -4.55 -30.66
N SER A 700 7.22 -3.56 -29.79
CA SER A 700 8.00 -3.50 -28.55
C SER A 700 7.65 -4.64 -27.60
N THR A 701 8.68 -5.26 -27.05
CA THR A 701 8.58 -6.26 -25.97
C THR A 701 8.90 -5.69 -24.60
N ALA A 702 9.19 -4.37 -24.52
CA ALA A 702 9.46 -3.69 -23.27
C ALA A 702 8.24 -3.78 -22.33
N LYS A 703 8.52 -3.87 -21.03
CA LYS A 703 7.46 -3.96 -20.01
C LYS A 703 6.67 -2.66 -19.89
N PHE A 704 7.38 -1.54 -19.94
CA PHE A 704 6.79 -0.21 -19.97
C PHE A 704 7.16 0.51 -21.28
N LYS A 705 6.19 1.12 -21.88
CA LYS A 705 6.29 1.82 -23.17
C LYS A 705 5.87 3.27 -22.93
N PHE A 706 6.83 4.15 -22.83
CA PHE A 706 6.59 5.55 -22.52
C PHE A 706 6.75 6.42 -23.76
N VAL A 707 5.72 7.17 -24.09
CA VAL A 707 5.77 8.17 -25.15
C VAL A 707 6.22 9.48 -24.54
N VAL A 708 7.22 10.10 -25.18
CA VAL A 708 7.84 11.35 -24.77
C VAL A 708 7.67 12.37 -25.90
N LEU A 709 7.05 13.48 -25.62
CA LEU A 709 6.86 14.59 -26.55
C LEU A 709 6.97 15.91 -25.78
N HIS A 710 7.08 17.03 -26.51
CA HIS A 710 7.20 18.32 -25.84
C HIS A 710 5.83 18.90 -25.51
N GLU A 711 4.97 19.15 -26.49
CA GLU A 711 3.67 19.80 -26.29
C GLU A 711 2.64 18.81 -25.69
N PRO A 712 1.88 19.22 -24.65
CA PRO A 712 0.99 18.32 -23.96
C PRO A 712 -0.32 18.06 -24.73
N PRO A 713 -0.73 16.80 -24.95
CA PRO A 713 -2.06 16.47 -25.49
C PRO A 713 -3.19 16.95 -24.57
N TYR A 714 -2.94 16.98 -23.27
CA TYR A 714 -3.87 17.39 -22.22
C TYR A 714 -3.15 18.23 -21.17
N THR A 715 -3.65 19.43 -20.92
CA THR A 715 -3.19 20.29 -19.81
C THR A 715 -4.26 21.29 -19.42
N SER A 716 -4.24 21.72 -18.18
CA SER A 716 -5.15 22.70 -17.58
C SER A 716 -4.55 24.11 -17.54
N VAL A 717 -3.44 24.35 -18.24
CA VAL A 717 -2.83 25.69 -18.33
C VAL A 717 -3.74 26.64 -19.09
N ASP A 718 -3.87 27.85 -18.61
CA ASP A 718 -4.87 28.85 -19.07
C ASP A 718 -4.85 29.06 -20.58
N ASN A 719 -3.68 29.26 -21.15
CA ASN A 719 -3.53 29.51 -22.61
C ASN A 719 -3.58 28.23 -23.47
N TYR A 720 -3.50 27.06 -22.88
CA TYR A 720 -3.42 25.78 -23.57
C TYR A 720 -4.57 24.83 -23.24
N THR A 721 -5.53 25.24 -22.39
CA THR A 721 -6.66 24.40 -21.99
C THR A 721 -7.59 24.13 -23.18
N PRO A 722 -7.91 22.87 -23.46
CA PRO A 722 -7.57 21.62 -22.73
C PRO A 722 -6.35 20.86 -23.31
N GLY A 723 -5.32 21.53 -23.78
CA GLY A 723 -4.16 20.98 -24.46
C GLY A 723 -4.29 20.92 -25.99
N TYR A 724 -3.31 20.32 -26.64
CA TYR A 724 -3.24 20.29 -28.09
C TYR A 724 -4.01 19.10 -28.68
N SER A 725 -5.20 19.34 -29.18
CA SER A 725 -6.11 18.30 -29.67
C SER A 725 -5.54 17.44 -30.81
N LEU A 726 -4.68 18.02 -31.66
CA LEU A 726 -4.03 17.30 -32.75
C LEU A 726 -3.04 16.23 -32.26
N LEU A 727 -2.56 16.33 -31.02
CA LEU A 727 -1.66 15.38 -30.40
C LEU A 727 -2.40 14.30 -29.59
N ARG A 728 -3.72 14.29 -29.59
CA ARG A 728 -4.54 13.27 -28.92
C ARG A 728 -4.61 11.98 -29.75
N LEU A 729 -3.46 11.38 -29.96
CA LEU A 729 -3.37 10.09 -30.64
C LEU A 729 -3.86 8.98 -29.71
N PRO A 730 -4.32 7.84 -30.23
CA PRO A 730 -4.84 6.74 -29.40
C PRO A 730 -3.69 5.93 -28.75
N PHE A 731 -2.84 6.60 -27.99
CA PHE A 731 -1.62 6.04 -27.39
C PHE A 731 -1.89 4.77 -26.59
N LYS A 732 -2.97 4.76 -25.78
CA LYS A 732 -3.34 3.57 -25.02
C LYS A 732 -3.68 2.39 -25.91
N ALA A 733 -4.48 2.61 -26.95
CA ALA A 733 -4.85 1.56 -27.90
C ALA A 733 -3.65 1.04 -28.69
N TRP A 734 -2.61 1.86 -28.84
CA TRP A 734 -1.35 1.47 -29.46
C TRP A 734 -0.40 0.75 -28.49
N GLY A 735 -0.73 0.71 -27.21
CA GLY A 735 0.01 -0.03 -26.18
C GLY A 735 0.95 0.81 -25.33
N ALA A 736 0.83 2.14 -25.33
CA ALA A 736 1.59 3.00 -24.42
C ALA A 736 1.15 2.79 -22.97
N SER A 737 2.11 2.87 -22.04
CA SER A 737 1.90 2.77 -20.57
C SER A 737 1.70 4.15 -19.93
N ALA A 738 2.32 5.18 -20.45
CA ALA A 738 2.15 6.59 -20.06
C ALA A 738 2.68 7.54 -21.13
N VAL A 739 2.28 8.80 -21.04
CA VAL A 739 2.73 9.90 -21.91
C VAL A 739 3.33 11.01 -21.06
N PHE A 740 4.51 11.50 -21.43
CA PHE A 740 5.24 12.56 -20.72
C PHE A 740 5.48 13.74 -21.65
N SER A 741 5.23 14.96 -21.17
CA SER A 741 5.36 16.20 -21.92
C SER A 741 5.89 17.35 -21.05
N GLY A 742 6.41 18.41 -21.71
CA GLY A 742 6.81 19.68 -21.13
C GLY A 742 5.90 20.82 -21.59
N HIS A 743 6.48 21.93 -22.08
CA HIS A 743 5.86 23.09 -22.71
C HIS A 743 4.96 23.94 -21.82
N ALA A 744 4.13 23.34 -21.02
CA ALA A 744 3.36 24.03 -19.99
C ALA A 744 4.20 24.05 -18.72
N HIS A 745 4.59 25.26 -18.28
CA HIS A 745 5.60 25.44 -17.23
C HIS A 745 5.03 25.21 -15.82
N LEU A 746 4.53 24.00 -15.61
CA LEU A 746 4.01 23.52 -14.34
C LEU A 746 4.12 21.98 -14.27
N TYR A 747 3.78 21.44 -13.12
CA TYR A 747 3.56 20.00 -12.97
C TYR A 747 2.06 19.69 -13.03
N GLU A 748 1.65 18.75 -13.86
CA GLU A 748 0.29 18.26 -13.91
C GLU A 748 0.26 16.76 -14.22
N ARG A 749 -0.60 16.02 -13.52
CA ARG A 749 -0.89 14.62 -13.81
C ARG A 749 -2.38 14.45 -14.09
N SER A 750 -2.69 13.82 -15.18
CA SER A 750 -4.07 13.50 -15.59
C SER A 750 -4.20 12.04 -15.99
N ILE A 751 -5.39 11.47 -15.83
CA ILE A 751 -5.75 10.15 -16.34
C ILE A 751 -6.88 10.32 -17.34
N VAL A 752 -6.57 10.08 -18.63
CA VAL A 752 -7.57 10.17 -19.70
C VAL A 752 -7.67 8.80 -20.37
N ASP A 753 -8.87 8.28 -20.50
CA ASP A 753 -9.16 6.94 -21.04
C ASP A 753 -8.34 5.83 -20.35
N GLY A 754 -8.00 6.05 -19.08
CA GLY A 754 -7.20 5.12 -18.27
C GLY A 754 -5.72 5.07 -18.64
N LEU A 755 -5.20 6.08 -19.34
CA LEU A 755 -3.78 6.30 -19.59
C LEU A 755 -3.30 7.52 -18.80
N ASN A 756 -2.12 7.41 -18.18
CA ASN A 756 -1.50 8.51 -17.45
C ASN A 756 -0.81 9.48 -18.39
N TYR A 757 -1.10 10.77 -18.21
CA TYR A 757 -0.45 11.88 -18.88
C TYR A 757 0.24 12.75 -17.83
N TYR A 758 1.50 13.05 -18.05
CA TYR A 758 2.30 13.91 -17.19
C TYR A 758 2.78 15.13 -17.99
N VAL A 759 2.58 16.30 -17.42
CA VAL A 759 3.20 17.54 -17.84
C VAL A 759 4.25 17.89 -16.80
N VAL A 760 5.50 18.05 -17.20
CA VAL A 760 6.63 18.32 -16.29
C VAL A 760 7.50 19.43 -16.87
N GLY A 761 6.89 20.59 -17.12
CA GLY A 761 7.55 21.80 -17.63
C GLY A 761 8.19 22.64 -16.51
N THR A 762 8.86 21.98 -15.56
CA THR A 762 9.27 22.56 -14.29
C THR A 762 10.77 22.78 -14.16
N GLY A 763 11.47 22.86 -15.29
CA GLY A 763 12.93 22.97 -15.36
C GLY A 763 13.53 24.33 -14.96
N GLY A 764 12.72 25.29 -14.59
CA GLY A 764 13.17 26.59 -14.07
C GLY A 764 12.76 27.80 -14.89
N HIS A 765 12.16 27.61 -16.07
CA HIS A 765 11.63 28.74 -16.84
C HIS A 765 10.39 29.35 -16.17
N SER A 766 9.98 30.55 -16.60
CA SER A 766 8.87 31.32 -16.03
C SER A 766 7.60 30.47 -15.87
N PRO A 767 7.03 30.39 -14.66
CA PRO A 767 5.95 29.43 -14.40
C PRO A 767 4.63 29.80 -15.11
N SER A 768 3.89 28.79 -15.56
CA SER A 768 2.51 28.90 -16.01
C SER A 768 1.51 28.78 -14.85
N ASN A 769 0.30 29.29 -15.08
CA ASN A 769 -0.80 29.17 -14.14
C ASN A 769 -1.86 28.19 -14.69
N PHE A 770 -2.55 27.52 -13.78
CA PHE A 770 -3.75 26.78 -14.14
C PHE A 770 -4.85 27.76 -14.58
N GLY A 771 -5.58 27.36 -15.60
CA GLY A 771 -6.80 28.04 -16.01
C GLY A 771 -7.97 27.79 -15.03
N PRO A 772 -9.08 28.47 -15.25
CA PRO A 772 -10.27 28.33 -14.38
C PRO A 772 -10.96 26.97 -14.50
N THR A 773 -10.57 26.15 -15.50
CA THR A 773 -11.16 24.85 -15.74
C THR A 773 -10.06 23.81 -15.92
N PHE A 774 -10.11 22.76 -15.10
CA PHE A 774 -9.18 21.64 -15.25
C PHE A 774 -9.60 20.71 -16.40
N VAL A 775 -8.61 20.13 -17.05
CA VAL A 775 -8.85 19.10 -18.08
C VAL A 775 -9.55 17.89 -17.46
N ALA A 776 -10.46 17.27 -18.21
CA ALA A 776 -11.12 16.05 -17.78
C ALA A 776 -10.09 14.96 -17.45
N GLY A 777 -10.18 14.39 -16.27
CA GLY A 777 -9.20 13.42 -15.77
C GLY A 777 -8.03 14.02 -14.97
N HIS A 778 -7.99 15.33 -14.74
CA HIS A 778 -7.00 15.95 -13.85
C HIS A 778 -6.98 15.25 -12.48
N GLN A 779 -5.80 14.92 -11.99
CA GLN A 779 -5.60 14.21 -10.72
C GLN A 779 -4.82 15.05 -9.72
N ASN A 780 -3.75 15.69 -10.17
CA ASN A 780 -2.88 16.51 -9.33
C ASN A 780 -2.12 17.53 -10.16
N GLY A 781 -1.68 18.63 -9.54
CA GLY A 781 -0.87 19.63 -10.21
C GLY A 781 -0.27 20.65 -9.25
N LEU A 782 0.85 21.23 -9.67
CA LEU A 782 1.60 22.25 -8.94
C LEU A 782 2.01 23.35 -9.92
N GLN A 783 1.60 24.56 -9.65
CA GLN A 783 2.06 25.76 -10.37
C GLN A 783 3.14 26.49 -9.57
N ALA A 784 3.91 27.34 -10.23
CA ALA A 784 4.98 28.14 -9.63
C ALA A 784 5.99 27.29 -8.81
N THR A 785 6.26 26.07 -9.28
CA THR A 785 7.14 25.13 -8.58
C THR A 785 8.14 24.54 -9.55
N ALA A 786 9.42 24.77 -9.31
CA ALA A 786 10.50 24.11 -10.04
C ALA A 786 10.80 22.74 -9.44
N GLY A 787 11.19 21.78 -10.31
CA GLY A 787 11.48 20.42 -9.89
C GLY A 787 11.55 19.43 -11.03
N TYR A 788 11.45 18.16 -10.71
CA TYR A 788 11.45 17.07 -11.69
C TYR A 788 10.58 15.91 -11.22
N LEU A 789 10.04 15.13 -12.13
CA LEU A 789 9.32 13.90 -11.83
C LEU A 789 10.32 12.75 -11.77
N LEU A 790 10.42 12.10 -10.62
CA LEU A 790 11.17 10.85 -10.47
C LEU A 790 10.22 9.67 -10.66
N LEU A 791 10.46 8.88 -11.68
CA LEU A 791 9.75 7.64 -11.96
C LEU A 791 10.65 6.45 -11.64
N THR A 792 10.12 5.50 -10.92
CA THR A 792 10.80 4.23 -10.62
C THR A 792 9.98 3.10 -11.22
N THR A 793 10.57 2.29 -12.09
CA THR A 793 9.91 1.09 -12.64
C THR A 793 10.55 -0.15 -12.10
N ASP A 794 9.75 -1.08 -11.68
CA ASP A 794 10.17 -2.44 -11.40
C ASP A 794 9.61 -3.43 -12.43
N GLU A 795 9.47 -4.68 -12.08
CA GLU A 795 8.97 -5.70 -12.99
C GLU A 795 7.46 -5.59 -13.28
N TYR A 796 6.71 -4.92 -12.40
CA TYR A 796 5.24 -4.92 -12.39
C TYR A 796 4.64 -3.54 -12.47
N ASP A 797 5.23 -2.58 -11.76
CA ASP A 797 4.67 -1.25 -11.56
C ASP A 797 5.66 -0.13 -11.89
N ALA A 798 5.11 1.01 -12.27
CA ALA A 798 5.79 2.27 -12.35
C ALA A 798 5.29 3.19 -11.24
N THR A 799 6.20 3.68 -10.39
CA THR A 799 5.88 4.61 -9.32
C THR A 799 6.49 5.96 -9.60
N SER A 800 5.65 6.98 -9.69
CA SER A 800 6.04 8.37 -9.93
C SER A 800 5.93 9.20 -8.66
N LYS A 801 6.83 10.17 -8.50
CA LYS A 801 6.74 11.23 -7.50
C LYS A 801 7.40 12.50 -8.04
N PHE A 802 6.76 13.63 -7.84
CA PHE A 802 7.35 14.92 -8.19
C PHE A 802 8.26 15.39 -7.05
N ILE A 803 9.50 15.77 -7.36
CA ILE A 803 10.50 16.28 -6.42
C ILE A 803 10.64 17.78 -6.61
N ARG A 804 10.30 18.53 -5.59
CA ARG A 804 10.46 19.99 -5.58
C ARG A 804 11.93 20.38 -5.46
N ALA A 805 12.38 21.32 -6.27
CA ALA A 805 13.78 21.79 -6.24
C ALA A 805 14.11 22.64 -5.02
N ASP A 806 13.14 23.39 -4.49
CA ASP A 806 13.33 24.31 -3.35
C ASP A 806 13.46 23.58 -2.00
N THR A 807 12.72 22.51 -1.79
CA THR A 807 12.64 21.81 -0.51
C THR A 807 13.16 20.36 -0.55
N GLY A 808 13.36 19.80 -1.74
CA GLY A 808 13.61 18.37 -1.92
C GLY A 808 12.41 17.47 -1.56
N ALA A 809 11.26 18.06 -1.23
CA ALA A 809 10.07 17.31 -0.84
C ALA A 809 9.49 16.54 -2.04
N ALA A 810 9.13 15.29 -1.79
CA ALA A 810 8.38 14.47 -2.74
C ALA A 810 6.89 14.73 -2.56
N VAL A 811 6.21 15.04 -3.67
CA VAL A 811 4.77 15.24 -3.73
C VAL A 811 4.17 14.41 -4.88
N ASP A 812 2.85 14.19 -4.84
CA ASP A 812 2.11 13.39 -5.83
C ASP A 812 2.72 12.00 -6.06
N LEU A 813 2.83 11.21 -5.01
CA LEU A 813 3.23 9.81 -5.12
C LEU A 813 2.10 9.00 -5.74
N PHE A 814 2.37 8.37 -6.90
CA PHE A 814 1.38 7.59 -7.62
C PHE A 814 2.00 6.37 -8.28
N SER A 815 1.33 5.21 -8.19
CA SER A 815 1.77 3.98 -8.84
C SER A 815 0.74 3.51 -9.86
N PHE A 816 1.23 2.98 -10.97
CA PHE A 816 0.40 2.40 -12.02
C PHE A 816 1.07 1.15 -12.60
N GLY A 817 0.24 0.16 -12.91
CA GLY A 817 0.65 -1.04 -13.63
C GLY A 817 0.73 -0.80 -15.14
N ARG A 818 1.05 -1.86 -15.87
CA ARG A 818 1.14 -1.88 -17.35
C ARG A 818 -0.14 -1.45 -18.01
#